data_fe0512695ed40bf18683ee568c77f7be
#
_entry.id   fe0512695ed40bf18683ee568c77f7be
#
_cell.length_a   1.000
_cell.length_b   1.000
_cell.length_c   1.000
_cell.angle_alpha   90.00
_cell.angle_beta   90.00
_cell.angle_gamma   90.00
#
_symmetry.space_group_name_H-M   'P 1'
#
loop_
_entity.id
_entity.type
_entity.pdbx_description
1 polymer ?
#
loop_
_entity_poly.entity_id
_entity_poly.type
_entity_poly.pdbx_seq_one_letter_code
_entity_poly.pdbx_strand_id
1 'polypeptide(L)'
;MNLTEIRIIKRDGKQENFSAAKITNAIGKAFEATGIPQQKEELDLITRQVVSHFSQPTMGVEEIQDLVENELMKVQPEVAKKYIIYRQWRNTERDRKTHIKHIMDGIVAIDKNDVNLSNANMSSHTPAGQMMTFASEITKDYTYKYLLPKKYAEAHQMGDIHIHDLDYYPTKTTTCIQYDLDDLFERGFHTKNGSIRTPQSIQSYATLATIIFQTNQNEQHGGQAIPAFDFFMAKGVLKSFQKIMATHLGLLLDIKGHATDEKEILKGIRSYFHSIAPNEETEKAYLDSLQAEGIDLTADELKYVLRKTLAQTRKDTHQAMEGFIHNLNTMHSRGGNQVVFSSINYGTDTSAEGRMVIQELLKATIEGLGNHGEVPVFPIQIFKVKDGVSYSEADYQLAMKDFEAALSGEVKFECPNFDLFLQACRTTAKALFPNFMFLDTPFNKHEKWSADDPKRYRYELATMGCRTRVFENLNGEKTSLGRGNLSFTTMNLPRLAIEAHRKAESLTNETPEGKLQKAKEFFLQSVHSMAEFIAEQLYTRYQYQRTALARQFPFMMGNNVWKGGGALHPNEEVGDVLKQGTLGIGFIGGHNAMMALYGQGHGHNQQAWNTLYEAIEEMNKVAEDYKKKYGLNYSVLATPAEGLSGRFTRMDKRKYGIIEGVNDRDYYVNSFHVDVKEPITIVEKIKREAPFHALTRGGHITYVELDGEAQKNVKAIAKIVKVMHDEQIGYGSINHPVDTCHDCGYKGVIYSRCPVCNSENILRMRRITGYLTGDLSSWNSAKRAEEHDRVKHA
;
A
#
# COMPACT_ATOMS: atom_id res chain seq x y z
N MET A 1 55.39 -36.83 10.95
CA MET A 1 54.82 -36.30 9.71
C MET A 1 55.78 -35.27 9.15
N ASN A 2 56.09 -35.30 7.89
CA ASN A 2 57.04 -34.36 7.31
C ASN A 2 56.30 -33.02 7.09
N LEU A 3 56.70 -31.93 7.75
CA LEU A 3 56.00 -30.64 7.73
C LEU A 3 55.90 -30.00 6.34
N THR A 4 56.80 -30.40 5.43
CA THR A 4 56.82 -29.91 4.04
C THR A 4 55.71 -30.51 3.16
N GLU A 5 55.03 -31.56 3.63
CA GLU A 5 53.97 -32.25 2.89
C GLU A 5 52.57 -31.82 3.35
N ILE A 6 52.47 -31.00 4.44
CA ILE A 6 51.22 -30.56 4.95
C ILE A 6 50.63 -29.44 4.08
N ARG A 7 49.35 -29.59 3.69
CA ARG A 7 48.59 -28.61 2.96
C ARG A 7 47.57 -27.95 3.86
N ILE A 8 47.45 -26.67 3.77
CA ILE A 8 46.47 -25.88 4.50
C ILE A 8 45.33 -25.47 3.57
N ILE A 9 44.09 -25.87 3.92
CA ILE A 9 42.89 -25.41 3.25
C ILE A 9 42.50 -24.10 3.84
N LYS A 10 42.57 -23.03 3.02
CA LYS A 10 42.01 -21.72 3.40
C LYS A 10 40.48 -21.75 3.36
N ARG A 11 39.88 -20.74 3.98
CA ARG A 11 38.41 -20.56 3.99
C ARG A 11 37.77 -20.41 2.62
N ASP A 12 38.50 -19.94 1.62
CA ASP A 12 38.09 -19.83 0.21
C ASP A 12 38.30 -21.15 -0.59
N GLY A 13 38.64 -22.21 0.10
CA GLY A 13 38.92 -23.55 -0.49
C GLY A 13 40.30 -23.69 -1.14
N LYS A 14 41.10 -22.64 -1.22
CA LYS A 14 42.47 -22.72 -1.78
C LYS A 14 43.39 -23.44 -0.84
N GLN A 15 44.33 -24.21 -1.43
CA GLN A 15 45.35 -24.90 -0.70
C GLN A 15 46.68 -24.16 -0.77
N GLU A 16 47.36 -24.05 0.38
CA GLU A 16 48.69 -23.51 0.53
C GLU A 16 49.60 -24.46 1.28
N ASN A 17 50.89 -24.32 1.10
CA ASN A 17 51.87 -25.05 1.91
C ASN A 17 51.82 -24.54 3.36
N PHE A 18 51.99 -25.45 4.29
CA PHE A 18 52.09 -25.13 5.69
C PHE A 18 53.27 -24.21 6.00
N SER A 19 53.09 -23.25 6.93
CA SER A 19 54.16 -22.39 7.44
C SER A 19 53.96 -22.16 8.92
N ALA A 20 54.88 -22.75 9.73
CA ALA A 20 54.89 -22.58 11.16
C ALA A 20 55.05 -21.11 11.59
N ALA A 21 55.81 -20.32 10.83
CA ALA A 21 56.01 -18.89 11.08
C ALA A 21 54.69 -18.08 11.13
N LYS A 22 53.65 -18.52 10.38
CA LYS A 22 52.32 -17.87 10.44
C LYS A 22 51.64 -18.08 11.80
N ILE A 23 51.82 -19.25 12.41
CA ILE A 23 51.31 -19.57 13.78
C ILE A 23 52.10 -18.77 14.80
N THR A 24 53.44 -18.86 14.77
CA THR A 24 54.32 -18.11 15.70
C THR A 24 54.00 -16.61 15.67
N ASN A 25 53.84 -16.01 14.48
CA ASN A 25 53.48 -14.60 14.36
C ASN A 25 52.09 -14.26 14.90
N ALA A 26 51.11 -15.15 14.73
CA ALA A 26 49.77 -14.93 15.26
C ALA A 26 49.77 -14.99 16.80
N ILE A 27 50.48 -15.93 17.38
CA ILE A 27 50.65 -16.03 18.85
C ILE A 27 51.40 -14.82 19.36
N GLY A 28 52.51 -14.41 18.74
CA GLY A 28 53.29 -13.26 19.11
C GLY A 28 52.45 -11.95 19.18
N LYS A 29 51.59 -11.71 18.22
CA LYS A 29 50.67 -10.58 18.23
C LYS A 29 49.66 -10.65 19.38
N ALA A 30 49.25 -11.82 19.80
CA ALA A 30 48.36 -11.97 20.95
C ALA A 30 49.11 -11.62 22.29
N PHE A 31 50.37 -11.99 22.41
CA PHE A 31 51.20 -11.59 23.53
C PHE A 31 51.43 -10.08 23.54
N GLU A 32 51.77 -9.47 22.41
CA GLU A 32 51.92 -8.02 22.29
C GLU A 32 50.63 -7.27 22.76
N ALA A 33 49.47 -7.77 22.40
CA ALA A 33 48.17 -7.17 22.74
C ALA A 33 47.83 -7.27 24.25
N THR A 34 48.53 -8.13 24.97
CA THR A 34 48.36 -8.25 26.46
C THR A 34 49.43 -7.48 27.23
N GLY A 35 50.48 -7.02 26.58
CA GLY A 35 51.64 -6.42 27.22
C GLY A 35 52.51 -7.42 28.03
N ILE A 36 52.23 -8.70 27.94
CA ILE A 36 53.01 -9.76 28.58
C ILE A 36 54.33 -9.93 27.81
N PRO A 37 55.51 -9.83 28.47
CA PRO A 37 56.78 -10.05 27.81
C PRO A 37 56.86 -11.45 27.21
N GLN A 38 57.29 -11.54 25.96
CA GLN A 38 57.41 -12.81 25.22
C GLN A 38 58.90 -13.11 24.95
N GLN A 39 59.27 -14.39 25.09
CA GLN A 39 60.55 -14.89 24.62
C GLN A 39 60.33 -15.71 23.36
N LYS A 40 61.26 -15.63 22.42
CA LYS A 40 61.16 -16.36 21.12
C LYS A 40 61.05 -17.85 21.33
N GLU A 41 61.78 -18.38 22.28
CA GLU A 41 61.78 -19.79 22.65
C GLU A 41 60.42 -20.27 23.11
N GLU A 42 59.65 -19.44 23.85
CA GLU A 42 58.29 -19.72 24.31
C GLU A 42 57.30 -19.78 23.15
N LEU A 43 57.34 -18.84 22.22
CA LEU A 43 56.53 -18.83 21.02
C LEU A 43 56.78 -20.04 20.13
N ASP A 44 58.04 -20.40 19.96
CA ASP A 44 58.48 -21.56 19.21
C ASP A 44 58.07 -22.87 19.87
N LEU A 45 58.03 -22.94 21.21
CA LEU A 45 57.57 -24.09 21.98
C LEU A 45 56.07 -24.29 21.79
N ILE A 46 55.27 -23.24 21.98
CA ILE A 46 53.79 -23.28 21.76
C ILE A 46 53.48 -23.68 20.31
N THR A 47 54.17 -23.09 19.35
CA THR A 47 54.02 -23.44 17.93
C THR A 47 54.33 -24.90 17.66
N ARG A 48 55.38 -25.46 18.27
CA ARG A 48 55.71 -26.91 18.15
C ARG A 48 54.64 -27.78 18.78
N GLN A 49 54.04 -27.38 19.91
CA GLN A 49 52.95 -28.09 20.54
C GLN A 49 51.71 -28.11 19.65
N VAL A 50 51.31 -26.96 19.08
CA VAL A 50 50.23 -26.90 18.10
C VAL A 50 50.46 -27.84 16.91
N VAL A 51 51.65 -27.78 16.35
CA VAL A 51 52.03 -28.65 15.18
C VAL A 51 52.06 -30.13 15.55
N SER A 52 52.41 -30.50 16.79
CA SER A 52 52.37 -31.89 17.24
C SER A 52 51.02 -32.54 17.21
N HIS A 53 49.94 -31.76 17.25
CA HIS A 53 48.53 -32.21 17.17
C HIS A 53 48.07 -32.44 15.72
N PHE A 54 48.86 -32.10 14.71
CA PHE A 54 48.48 -32.34 13.33
C PHE A 54 48.40 -33.83 13.04
N SER A 55 47.19 -34.32 12.75
CA SER A 55 46.87 -35.74 12.53
C SER A 55 46.69 -36.11 11.08
N GLN A 56 46.54 -35.12 10.19
CA GLN A 56 46.25 -35.33 8.78
C GLN A 56 47.22 -34.55 7.86
N PRO A 57 47.45 -35.00 6.63
CA PRO A 57 48.29 -34.27 5.68
C PRO A 57 47.64 -32.99 5.15
N THR A 58 46.34 -32.78 5.41
CA THR A 58 45.59 -31.60 5.04
C THR A 58 44.82 -31.09 6.24
N MET A 59 45.00 -29.82 6.61
CA MET A 59 44.39 -29.19 7.77
C MET A 59 43.67 -27.93 7.37
N GLY A 60 42.49 -27.70 7.95
CA GLY A 60 41.74 -26.44 7.80
C GLY A 60 42.33 -25.30 8.64
N VAL A 61 42.24 -24.07 8.17
CA VAL A 61 42.72 -22.89 8.95
C VAL A 61 41.97 -22.78 10.30
N GLU A 62 40.69 -23.13 10.34
CA GLU A 62 39.91 -23.07 11.59
C GLU A 62 40.40 -24.12 12.60
N GLU A 63 40.64 -25.32 12.13
CA GLU A 63 41.21 -26.41 12.96
C GLU A 63 42.51 -25.99 13.59
N ILE A 64 43.41 -25.37 12.83
CA ILE A 64 44.69 -24.86 13.33
C ILE A 64 44.49 -23.79 14.37
N GLN A 65 43.54 -22.89 14.16
CA GLN A 65 43.23 -21.82 15.11
C GLN A 65 42.65 -22.37 16.43
N ASP A 66 41.81 -23.41 16.34
CA ASP A 66 41.30 -24.12 17.51
C ASP A 66 42.43 -24.78 18.31
N LEU A 67 43.38 -25.37 17.64
CA LEU A 67 44.58 -25.94 18.29
C LEU A 67 45.43 -24.84 18.96
N VAL A 68 45.61 -23.69 18.32
CA VAL A 68 46.31 -22.54 18.91
C VAL A 68 45.61 -22.02 20.15
N GLU A 69 44.30 -21.90 20.10
CA GLU A 69 43.48 -21.47 21.27
C GLU A 69 43.65 -22.47 22.43
N ASN A 70 43.55 -23.77 22.14
CA ASN A 70 43.68 -24.81 23.17
C ASN A 70 45.08 -24.84 23.81
N GLU A 71 46.15 -24.67 23.04
CA GLU A 71 47.49 -24.61 23.60
C GLU A 71 47.78 -23.34 24.39
N LEU A 72 47.31 -22.17 23.88
CA LEU A 72 47.41 -20.92 24.62
C LEU A 72 46.63 -20.94 25.93
N MET A 73 45.44 -21.59 25.96
CA MET A 73 44.66 -21.73 27.21
C MET A 73 45.39 -22.52 28.27
N LYS A 74 46.22 -23.52 27.87
CA LYS A 74 47.02 -24.31 28.81
C LYS A 74 48.22 -23.54 29.37
N VAL A 75 48.83 -22.68 28.54
CA VAL A 75 50.10 -22.01 28.90
C VAL A 75 49.89 -20.59 29.45
N GLN A 76 49.06 -19.79 28.76
CA GLN A 76 48.82 -18.38 29.09
C GLN A 76 47.35 -17.99 28.84
N PRO A 77 46.41 -18.26 29.77
CA PRO A 77 44.99 -18.02 29.58
C PRO A 77 44.61 -16.56 29.22
N GLU A 78 45.35 -15.56 29.71
CA GLU A 78 45.11 -14.15 29.38
C GLU A 78 45.41 -13.86 27.90
N VAL A 79 46.50 -14.41 27.38
CA VAL A 79 46.87 -14.31 25.97
C VAL A 79 45.88 -15.07 25.11
N ALA A 80 45.44 -16.27 25.52
CA ALA A 80 44.41 -17.03 24.85
C ALA A 80 43.12 -16.26 24.72
N LYS A 81 42.67 -15.59 25.81
CA LYS A 81 41.48 -14.74 25.82
C LYS A 81 41.56 -13.63 24.75
N LYS A 82 42.70 -12.95 24.66
CA LYS A 82 42.93 -11.90 23.64
C LYS A 82 42.93 -12.48 22.22
N TYR A 83 43.56 -13.65 22.03
CA TYR A 83 43.60 -14.34 20.75
C TYR A 83 42.17 -14.71 20.29
N ILE A 84 41.36 -15.30 21.17
CA ILE A 84 39.96 -15.68 20.90
C ILE A 84 39.11 -14.45 20.57
N ILE A 85 39.22 -13.38 21.36
CA ILE A 85 38.48 -12.13 21.12
C ILE A 85 38.88 -11.52 19.78
N TYR A 86 40.16 -11.50 19.45
CA TYR A 86 40.65 -10.99 18.16
C TYR A 86 40.18 -11.85 16.97
N ARG A 87 40.25 -13.18 17.12
CA ARG A 87 39.73 -14.12 16.12
C ARG A 87 38.24 -13.89 15.89
N GLN A 88 37.44 -13.80 16.96
CA GLN A 88 36.03 -13.54 16.91
C GLN A 88 35.73 -12.20 16.20
N TRP A 89 36.42 -11.16 16.56
CA TRP A 89 36.31 -9.85 15.91
C TRP A 89 36.65 -9.93 14.41
N ARG A 90 37.73 -10.61 14.04
CA ARG A 90 38.13 -10.80 12.64
C ARG A 90 37.11 -11.64 11.83
N ASN A 91 36.47 -12.59 12.45
CA ASN A 91 35.41 -13.38 11.82
C ASN A 91 34.18 -12.50 11.60
N THR A 92 33.73 -11.79 12.62
CA THR A 92 32.60 -10.84 12.52
C THR A 92 32.84 -9.77 11.44
N GLU A 93 34.04 -9.19 11.36
CA GLU A 93 34.38 -8.22 10.32
C GLU A 93 34.38 -8.81 8.90
N ARG A 94 34.82 -10.06 8.76
CA ARG A 94 34.75 -10.74 7.47
C ARG A 94 33.32 -11.10 7.06
N ASP A 95 32.57 -11.63 8.00
CA ASP A 95 31.15 -11.98 7.75
C ASP A 95 30.37 -10.75 7.34
N ARG A 96 30.62 -9.61 7.99
CA ARG A 96 30.04 -8.32 7.63
C ARG A 96 30.44 -7.87 6.22
N LYS A 97 31.75 -7.93 5.87
CA LYS A 97 32.25 -7.57 4.55
C LYS A 97 31.70 -8.50 3.47
N THR A 98 31.62 -9.80 3.75
CA THR A 98 31.08 -10.79 2.84
C THR A 98 29.59 -10.60 2.64
N HIS A 99 28.84 -10.27 3.70
CA HIS A 99 27.40 -9.99 3.63
C HIS A 99 27.12 -8.75 2.78
N ILE A 100 27.78 -7.64 3.06
CA ILE A 100 27.65 -6.41 2.26
C ILE A 100 28.05 -6.66 0.80
N LYS A 101 29.16 -7.37 0.57
CA LYS A 101 29.58 -7.71 -0.78
C LYS A 101 28.52 -8.54 -1.51
N HIS A 102 27.94 -9.54 -0.85
CA HIS A 102 26.90 -10.38 -1.44
C HIS A 102 25.64 -9.58 -1.81
N ILE A 103 25.22 -8.66 -0.93
CA ILE A 103 24.12 -7.73 -1.23
C ILE A 103 24.47 -6.89 -2.48
N MET A 104 25.67 -6.30 -2.51
CA MET A 104 26.11 -5.46 -3.62
C MET A 104 26.21 -6.24 -4.93
N ASP A 105 26.81 -7.41 -4.88
CA ASP A 105 26.95 -8.28 -6.07
C ASP A 105 25.56 -8.66 -6.63
N GLY A 106 24.57 -8.94 -5.77
CA GLY A 106 23.20 -9.23 -6.19
C GLY A 106 22.52 -8.04 -6.85
N ILE A 107 22.68 -6.84 -6.29
CA ILE A 107 22.11 -5.60 -6.85
C ILE A 107 22.75 -5.25 -8.20
N VAL A 108 24.08 -5.38 -8.29
CA VAL A 108 24.83 -5.08 -9.53
C VAL A 108 24.56 -6.11 -10.62
N ALA A 109 24.40 -7.38 -10.27
CA ALA A 109 24.13 -8.46 -11.22
C ALA A 109 22.73 -8.40 -11.86
N ILE A 110 21.83 -7.59 -11.32
CA ILE A 110 20.44 -7.41 -11.82
C ILE A 110 19.76 -8.77 -12.05
N ASP A 111 19.54 -9.53 -10.97
CA ASP A 111 18.79 -10.78 -11.08
C ASP A 111 17.30 -10.49 -11.28
N LYS A 112 16.81 -10.75 -12.51
CA LYS A 112 15.40 -10.57 -12.89
C LYS A 112 14.43 -11.46 -12.10
N ASN A 113 14.93 -12.43 -11.36
CA ASN A 113 14.13 -13.36 -10.54
C ASN A 113 14.15 -13.01 -9.05
N ASP A 114 14.67 -11.84 -8.66
CA ASP A 114 14.75 -11.48 -7.26
C ASP A 114 13.35 -11.33 -6.66
N VAL A 115 13.05 -12.23 -5.75
CA VAL A 115 11.78 -12.29 -5.01
C VAL A 115 11.66 -11.13 -4.00
N ASN A 116 12.72 -10.40 -3.76
CA ASN A 116 12.77 -9.26 -2.85
C ASN A 116 12.25 -7.95 -3.50
N LEU A 117 11.83 -7.98 -4.77
CA LEU A 117 11.12 -6.87 -5.40
C LEU A 117 9.76 -6.68 -4.72
N SER A 118 9.77 -5.99 -3.60
CA SER A 118 8.56 -5.71 -2.82
C SER A 118 7.76 -4.53 -3.37
N ASN A 119 8.36 -3.72 -4.25
CA ASN A 119 7.73 -2.52 -4.78
C ASN A 119 7.76 -2.51 -6.32
N ALA A 120 6.63 -2.89 -6.93
CA ALA A 120 6.47 -2.92 -8.39
C ALA A 120 6.53 -1.54 -9.06
N ASN A 121 6.41 -0.46 -8.28
CA ASN A 121 6.42 0.91 -8.80
C ASN A 121 7.82 1.53 -8.83
N MET A 122 8.84 0.82 -8.37
CA MET A 122 10.23 1.28 -8.38
C MET A 122 11.05 0.52 -9.43
N SER A 123 11.76 1.25 -10.27
CA SER A 123 12.69 0.64 -11.20
C SER A 123 14.03 0.36 -10.53
N SER A 124 14.26 -0.88 -10.11
CA SER A 124 15.53 -1.32 -9.51
C SER A 124 16.71 -1.32 -10.49
N HIS A 125 16.44 -1.18 -11.79
CA HIS A 125 17.48 -1.22 -12.82
C HIS A 125 18.12 0.14 -13.11
N THR A 126 17.47 1.23 -12.74
CA THR A 126 18.05 2.58 -12.90
C THR A 126 19.10 2.85 -11.83
N PRO A 127 20.10 3.72 -12.08
CA PRO A 127 21.12 4.06 -11.09
C PRO A 127 20.53 4.54 -9.74
N ALA A 128 19.50 5.39 -9.80
CA ALA A 128 18.81 5.83 -8.59
C ALA A 128 18.06 4.69 -7.88
N GLY A 129 17.45 3.76 -8.64
CA GLY A 129 16.79 2.57 -8.09
C GLY A 129 17.77 1.62 -7.42
N GLN A 130 18.94 1.39 -8.02
CA GLN A 130 20.00 0.60 -7.41
C GLN A 130 20.49 1.22 -6.10
N MET A 131 20.70 2.54 -6.06
CA MET A 131 21.08 3.25 -4.84
C MET A 131 20.01 3.13 -3.75
N MET A 132 18.74 3.23 -4.09
CA MET A 132 17.63 3.04 -3.15
C MET A 132 17.55 1.60 -2.64
N THR A 133 17.74 0.61 -3.51
CA THR A 133 17.76 -0.81 -3.13
C THR A 133 18.91 -1.08 -2.16
N PHE A 134 20.09 -0.54 -2.44
CA PHE A 134 21.23 -0.64 -1.55
C PHE A 134 20.95 0.01 -0.18
N ALA A 135 20.39 1.23 -0.17
CA ALA A 135 20.02 1.90 1.07
C ALA A 135 18.98 1.08 1.86
N SER A 136 17.98 0.51 1.19
CA SER A 136 16.96 -0.36 1.79
C SER A 136 17.59 -1.56 2.49
N GLU A 137 18.48 -2.29 1.81
CA GLU A 137 19.09 -3.50 2.39
C GLU A 137 20.01 -3.17 3.58
N ILE A 138 20.78 -2.08 3.51
CA ILE A 138 21.62 -1.66 4.63
C ILE A 138 20.80 -1.21 5.84
N THR A 139 19.73 -0.47 5.61
CA THR A 139 18.84 -0.02 6.71
C THR A 139 18.07 -1.17 7.34
N LYS A 140 17.65 -2.18 6.58
CA LYS A 140 17.09 -3.44 7.12
C LYS A 140 18.09 -4.14 8.03
N ASP A 141 19.33 -4.32 7.58
CA ASP A 141 20.39 -4.96 8.36
C ASP A 141 20.67 -4.21 9.67
N TYR A 142 20.73 -2.87 9.60
CA TYR A 142 20.86 -2.01 10.78
C TYR A 142 19.67 -2.18 11.74
N THR A 143 18.46 -2.20 11.21
CA THR A 143 17.24 -2.38 12.00
C THR A 143 17.24 -3.70 12.76
N TYR A 144 17.58 -4.80 12.09
CA TYR A 144 17.66 -6.12 12.73
C TYR A 144 18.70 -6.20 13.86
N LYS A 145 19.86 -5.59 13.65
CA LYS A 145 20.99 -5.74 14.56
C LYS A 145 20.93 -4.80 15.76
N TYR A 146 20.35 -3.62 15.57
CA TYR A 146 20.52 -2.53 16.55
C TYR A 146 19.21 -1.91 17.06
N LEU A 147 18.10 -2.00 16.32
CA LEU A 147 16.87 -1.31 16.69
C LEU A 147 15.79 -2.27 17.20
N LEU A 148 15.64 -3.45 16.59
CA LEU A 148 14.63 -4.39 17.01
C LEU A 148 15.08 -5.16 18.26
N PRO A 149 14.22 -5.32 19.28
CA PRO A 149 14.40 -6.34 20.29
C PRO A 149 14.60 -7.72 19.67
N LYS A 150 15.58 -8.47 20.19
CA LYS A 150 16.01 -9.77 19.63
C LYS A 150 14.85 -10.71 19.31
N LYS A 151 13.88 -10.84 20.22
CA LYS A 151 12.70 -11.71 20.01
C LYS A 151 11.89 -11.38 18.75
N TYR A 152 11.76 -10.08 18.39
CA TYR A 152 11.02 -9.65 17.20
C TYR A 152 11.87 -9.82 15.93
N ALA A 153 13.16 -9.55 16.02
CA ALA A 153 14.09 -9.78 14.92
C ALA A 153 14.13 -11.27 14.55
N GLU A 154 14.25 -12.18 15.54
CA GLU A 154 14.25 -13.62 15.34
C GLU A 154 12.93 -14.11 14.75
N ALA A 155 11.77 -13.71 15.32
CA ALA A 155 10.45 -14.09 14.79
C ALA A 155 10.24 -13.64 13.34
N HIS A 156 10.71 -12.44 12.99
CA HIS A 156 10.68 -11.99 11.60
C HIS A 156 11.60 -12.82 10.72
N GLN A 157 12.85 -13.02 11.13
CA GLN A 157 13.85 -13.78 10.36
C GLN A 157 13.45 -15.24 10.19
N MET A 158 12.83 -15.84 11.19
CA MET A 158 12.33 -17.23 11.13
C MET A 158 11.03 -17.36 10.33
N GLY A 159 10.32 -16.26 10.05
CA GLY A 159 9.10 -16.24 9.26
C GLY A 159 7.82 -16.57 10.04
N ASP A 160 7.84 -16.39 11.36
CA ASP A 160 6.63 -16.48 12.18
C ASP A 160 5.77 -15.23 11.98
N ILE A 161 6.43 -14.08 11.83
CA ILE A 161 5.82 -12.80 11.51
C ILE A 161 6.56 -12.11 10.36
N HIS A 162 5.92 -11.08 9.80
CA HIS A 162 6.56 -10.12 8.92
C HIS A 162 6.30 -8.70 9.40
N ILE A 163 7.35 -8.05 9.90
CA ILE A 163 7.32 -6.63 10.21
C ILE A 163 7.53 -5.88 8.89
N HIS A 164 6.56 -5.07 8.50
CA HIS A 164 6.60 -4.35 7.23
C HIS A 164 7.51 -3.12 7.31
N ASP A 165 8.07 -2.73 6.15
CA ASP A 165 8.84 -1.49 5.95
C ASP A 165 10.00 -1.33 6.95
N LEU A 166 10.79 -2.39 7.11
CA LEU A 166 11.94 -2.40 8.03
C LEU A 166 13.08 -1.48 7.56
N ASP A 167 13.17 -1.20 6.30
CA ASP A 167 14.09 -0.23 5.73
C ASP A 167 13.75 1.21 6.14
N TYR A 168 12.48 1.51 6.33
CA TYR A 168 12.02 2.81 6.84
C TYR A 168 11.94 2.88 8.37
N TYR A 169 12.13 1.75 9.08
CA TYR A 169 12.07 1.72 10.54
C TYR A 169 12.97 2.76 11.21
N PRO A 170 14.27 2.92 10.81
CA PRO A 170 15.16 3.91 11.42
C PRO A 170 14.71 5.35 11.23
N THR A 171 13.95 5.63 10.17
CA THR A 171 13.48 6.98 9.84
C THR A 171 12.27 7.43 10.67
N LYS A 172 11.64 6.50 11.40
CA LYS A 172 10.46 6.76 12.26
C LYS A 172 9.22 7.23 11.48
N THR A 173 9.18 7.04 10.17
CA THR A 173 8.08 7.45 9.31
C THR A 173 6.81 6.63 9.56
N THR A 174 5.66 7.23 9.23
CA THR A 174 4.36 6.55 9.20
C THR A 174 4.16 5.82 7.87
N THR A 175 3.23 4.86 7.83
CA THR A 175 2.96 4.10 6.60
C THR A 175 2.10 4.89 5.62
N CYS A 176 0.95 5.40 6.04
CA CYS A 176 -0.04 6.02 5.15
C CYS A 176 -0.60 7.32 5.72
N ILE A 177 -1.19 8.16 4.85
CA ILE A 177 -1.84 9.41 5.22
C ILE A 177 -3.04 9.70 4.32
N GLN A 178 -4.06 10.37 4.87
CA GLN A 178 -5.22 10.91 4.14
C GLN A 178 -5.32 12.42 4.35
N TYR A 179 -5.44 13.16 3.24
CA TYR A 179 -5.36 14.62 3.25
C TYR A 179 -6.70 15.30 3.52
N ASP A 180 -6.71 16.30 4.38
CA ASP A 180 -7.75 17.33 4.39
C ASP A 180 -7.33 18.48 3.46
N LEU A 181 -7.71 18.39 2.18
CA LEU A 181 -7.34 19.43 1.21
C LEU A 181 -8.09 20.74 1.43
N ASP A 182 -9.26 20.71 2.08
CA ASP A 182 -9.96 21.94 2.43
C ASP A 182 -9.10 22.79 3.37
N ASP A 183 -8.59 22.17 4.43
CA ASP A 183 -7.73 22.85 5.38
C ASP A 183 -6.44 23.39 4.72
N LEU A 184 -5.79 22.55 3.89
CA LEU A 184 -4.57 22.94 3.21
C LEU A 184 -4.78 24.06 2.19
N PHE A 185 -5.87 24.04 1.43
CA PHE A 185 -6.13 25.02 0.39
C PHE A 185 -6.71 26.34 0.95
N GLU A 186 -7.44 26.31 2.04
CA GLU A 186 -7.96 27.52 2.68
C GLU A 186 -6.83 28.37 3.30
N ARG A 187 -5.88 27.72 3.99
CA ARG A 187 -4.75 28.39 4.63
C ARG A 187 -3.57 28.66 3.70
N GLY A 188 -3.51 27.91 2.60
CA GLY A 188 -2.25 27.71 1.89
C GLY A 188 -1.32 26.78 2.67
N PHE A 189 -0.20 26.43 2.07
CA PHE A 189 0.79 25.55 2.70
C PHE A 189 2.22 25.93 2.33
N HIS A 190 3.17 25.43 3.11
CA HIS A 190 4.58 25.70 2.94
C HIS A 190 5.31 24.45 2.46
N THR A 191 6.18 24.63 1.49
CA THR A 191 7.19 23.63 1.11
C THR A 191 8.57 24.15 1.52
N LYS A 192 9.61 23.30 1.40
CA LYS A 192 10.99 23.71 1.71
C LYS A 192 11.39 25.02 1.01
N ASN A 193 10.95 25.24 -0.22
CA ASN A 193 11.42 26.31 -1.08
C ASN A 193 10.43 27.45 -1.27
N GLY A 194 9.27 27.42 -0.63
CA GLY A 194 8.30 28.51 -0.76
C GLY A 194 6.94 28.20 -0.17
N SER A 195 6.11 29.22 -0.17
CA SER A 195 4.74 29.20 0.32
C SER A 195 3.78 29.18 -0.86
N ILE A 196 2.75 28.34 -0.73
CA ILE A 196 1.69 28.19 -1.73
C ILE A 196 0.43 28.85 -1.17
N ARG A 197 -0.11 29.79 -1.91
CA ARG A 197 -1.38 30.47 -1.58
C ARG A 197 -2.59 29.63 -1.98
N THR A 198 -3.76 29.97 -1.47
CA THR A 198 -5.07 29.41 -1.84
C THR A 198 -5.24 29.36 -3.37
N PRO A 199 -5.55 28.20 -3.96
CA PRO A 199 -5.77 28.07 -5.40
C PRO A 199 -7.04 28.81 -5.85
N GLN A 200 -7.02 29.32 -7.10
CA GLN A 200 -8.07 30.17 -7.66
C GLN A 200 -8.73 29.62 -8.94
N SER A 201 -8.36 28.43 -9.38
CA SER A 201 -8.95 27.74 -10.54
C SER A 201 -8.86 26.23 -10.39
N ILE A 202 -9.67 25.49 -11.12
CA ILE A 202 -9.66 24.02 -11.11
C ILE A 202 -8.28 23.48 -11.49
N GLN A 203 -7.58 24.06 -12.44
CA GLN A 203 -6.23 23.68 -12.81
C GLN A 203 -5.26 23.83 -11.63
N SER A 204 -5.37 24.95 -10.89
CA SER A 204 -4.53 25.17 -9.70
C SER A 204 -4.85 24.16 -8.60
N TYR A 205 -6.13 23.85 -8.36
CA TYR A 205 -6.55 22.84 -7.40
C TYR A 205 -5.95 21.46 -7.73
N ALA A 206 -6.10 21.01 -8.97
CA ALA A 206 -5.57 19.74 -9.43
C ALA A 206 -4.03 19.69 -9.36
N THR A 207 -3.35 20.74 -9.82
CA THR A 207 -1.88 20.83 -9.78
C THR A 207 -1.36 20.81 -8.34
N LEU A 208 -1.98 21.56 -7.43
CA LEU A 208 -1.54 21.60 -6.04
C LEU A 208 -1.81 20.29 -5.31
N ALA A 209 -2.87 19.57 -5.67
CA ALA A 209 -3.09 18.22 -5.14
C ALA A 209 -1.95 17.27 -5.53
N THR A 210 -1.44 17.32 -6.78
CA THR A 210 -0.27 16.52 -7.17
C THR A 210 1.00 16.94 -6.43
N ILE A 211 1.21 18.24 -6.22
CA ILE A 211 2.37 18.76 -5.46
C ILE A 211 2.33 18.27 -4.01
N ILE A 212 1.15 18.24 -3.37
CA ILE A 212 0.97 17.71 -2.01
C ILE A 212 1.39 16.25 -1.96
N PHE A 213 0.90 15.41 -2.87
CA PHE A 213 1.30 14.01 -2.96
C PHE A 213 2.81 13.84 -3.10
N GLN A 214 3.42 14.57 -4.03
CA GLN A 214 4.85 14.46 -4.33
C GLN A 214 5.73 14.97 -3.19
N THR A 215 5.33 16.04 -2.54
CA THR A 215 6.08 16.61 -1.42
C THR A 215 6.06 15.68 -0.22
N ASN A 216 4.88 15.21 0.16
CA ASN A 216 4.72 14.35 1.32
C ASN A 216 5.34 12.95 1.14
N GLN A 217 5.48 12.46 -0.09
CA GLN A 217 6.12 11.18 -0.37
C GLN A 217 7.56 11.10 0.17
N ASN A 218 8.22 12.25 0.38
CA ASN A 218 9.55 12.28 0.96
C ASN A 218 9.55 12.12 2.49
N GLU A 219 8.40 12.24 3.14
CA GLU A 219 8.25 12.22 4.60
C GLU A 219 7.52 11.01 5.15
N GLN A 220 6.99 10.16 4.26
CA GLN A 220 6.35 8.88 4.62
C GLN A 220 6.60 7.83 3.56
N HIS A 221 6.37 6.55 3.86
CA HIS A 221 6.80 5.47 2.96
C HIS A 221 5.66 4.75 2.22
N GLY A 222 4.42 4.82 2.68
CA GLY A 222 3.31 4.08 2.07
C GLY A 222 2.36 4.93 1.23
N GLY A 223 1.11 4.51 1.19
CA GLY A 223 0.07 5.11 0.36
C GLY A 223 -0.43 6.45 0.88
N GLN A 224 -0.90 7.28 -0.04
CA GLN A 224 -1.46 8.59 0.23
C GLN A 224 -2.83 8.68 -0.42
N ALA A 225 -3.80 9.30 0.23
CA ALA A 225 -5.15 9.40 -0.29
C ALA A 225 -5.78 10.79 -0.12
N ILE A 226 -6.65 11.14 -1.06
CA ILE A 226 -7.60 12.24 -0.94
C ILE A 226 -8.97 11.63 -0.67
N PRO A 227 -9.53 11.85 0.54
CA PRO A 227 -10.77 11.19 0.98
C PRO A 227 -12.06 11.68 0.33
N ALA A 228 -12.07 12.89 -0.20
CA ALA A 228 -13.26 13.55 -0.77
C ALA A 228 -12.86 14.42 -1.96
N PHE A 229 -12.34 13.78 -3.00
CA PHE A 229 -11.75 14.46 -4.16
C PHE A 229 -12.76 15.35 -4.88
N ASP A 230 -13.99 14.87 -5.05
CA ASP A 230 -15.11 15.60 -5.65
C ASP A 230 -15.45 16.89 -4.88
N PHE A 231 -15.64 16.82 -3.57
CA PHE A 231 -15.89 17.99 -2.72
C PHE A 231 -14.75 19.01 -2.75
N PHE A 232 -13.51 18.53 -2.70
CA PHE A 232 -12.36 19.44 -2.66
C PHE A 232 -12.14 20.13 -4.00
N MET A 233 -12.31 19.42 -5.10
CA MET A 233 -12.14 19.99 -6.45
C MET A 233 -13.34 20.87 -6.86
N ALA A 234 -14.54 20.62 -6.35
CA ALA A 234 -15.75 21.40 -6.63
C ALA A 234 -15.55 22.91 -6.41
N LYS A 235 -14.84 23.28 -5.33
CA LYS A 235 -14.49 24.68 -5.06
C LYS A 235 -13.64 25.31 -6.18
N GLY A 236 -12.78 24.53 -6.77
CA GLY A 236 -11.95 24.95 -7.92
C GLY A 236 -12.78 25.15 -9.18
N VAL A 237 -13.77 24.29 -9.41
CA VAL A 237 -14.72 24.41 -10.53
C VAL A 237 -15.53 25.69 -10.41
N LEU A 238 -16.11 25.97 -9.21
CA LEU A 238 -16.87 27.18 -8.97
C LEU A 238 -16.02 28.46 -9.20
N LYS A 239 -14.81 28.49 -8.65
CA LYS A 239 -13.90 29.63 -8.85
C LYS A 239 -13.51 29.83 -10.32
N SER A 240 -13.31 28.76 -11.07
CA SER A 240 -13.06 28.82 -12.51
C SER A 240 -14.27 29.36 -13.24
N PHE A 241 -15.46 28.85 -12.95
CA PHE A 241 -16.72 29.32 -13.53
C PHE A 241 -16.92 30.82 -13.32
N GLN A 242 -16.77 31.30 -12.09
CA GLN A 242 -16.91 32.71 -11.75
C GLN A 242 -15.91 33.59 -12.53
N LYS A 243 -14.66 33.17 -12.65
CA LYS A 243 -13.65 33.92 -13.43
C LYS A 243 -13.96 33.93 -14.92
N ILE A 244 -14.29 32.77 -15.50
CA ILE A 244 -14.64 32.67 -16.91
C ILE A 244 -15.86 33.49 -17.23
N MET A 245 -16.86 33.48 -16.33
CA MET A 245 -18.06 34.30 -16.46
C MET A 245 -17.72 35.79 -16.45
N ALA A 246 -16.83 36.21 -15.53
CA ALA A 246 -16.38 37.63 -15.50
C ALA A 246 -15.71 38.05 -16.80
N THR A 247 -14.85 37.19 -17.35
CA THR A 247 -14.22 37.48 -18.64
C THR A 247 -15.23 37.53 -19.79
N HIS A 248 -16.14 36.55 -19.91
CA HIS A 248 -17.17 36.53 -20.97
C HIS A 248 -18.14 37.70 -20.88
N LEU A 249 -18.56 38.01 -19.65
CA LEU A 249 -19.46 39.13 -19.40
C LEU A 249 -18.75 40.46 -19.68
N GLY A 250 -17.51 40.63 -19.21
CA GLY A 250 -16.70 41.85 -19.51
C GLY A 250 -16.55 42.07 -21.01
N LEU A 251 -16.23 41.06 -21.79
CA LEU A 251 -16.17 41.14 -23.25
C LEU A 251 -17.50 41.58 -23.88
N LEU A 252 -18.63 41.05 -23.40
CA LEU A 252 -19.95 41.43 -23.88
C LEU A 252 -20.27 42.88 -23.53
N LEU A 253 -19.96 43.30 -22.31
CA LEU A 253 -20.19 44.70 -21.85
C LEU A 253 -19.30 45.69 -22.62
N ASP A 254 -18.05 45.34 -22.88
CA ASP A 254 -17.16 46.17 -23.71
C ASP A 254 -17.72 46.36 -25.12
N ILE A 255 -18.25 45.29 -25.75
CA ILE A 255 -18.92 45.35 -27.06
C ILE A 255 -20.13 46.30 -27.01
N LYS A 256 -20.84 46.33 -25.89
CA LYS A 256 -21.98 47.24 -25.69
C LYS A 256 -21.60 48.67 -25.30
N GLY A 257 -20.27 48.94 -25.19
CA GLY A 257 -19.75 50.26 -24.89
C GLY A 257 -19.72 50.64 -23.40
N HIS A 258 -19.88 49.63 -22.51
CA HIS A 258 -19.74 49.83 -21.07
C HIS A 258 -18.25 49.64 -20.69
N ALA A 259 -17.60 50.68 -20.18
CA ALA A 259 -16.24 50.56 -19.63
C ALA A 259 -16.34 49.84 -18.26
N THR A 260 -15.86 48.62 -18.19
CA THR A 260 -15.99 47.75 -16.98
C THR A 260 -14.63 47.26 -16.47
N ASP A 261 -14.47 47.21 -15.14
CA ASP A 261 -13.33 46.56 -14.50
C ASP A 261 -13.70 45.09 -14.26
N GLU A 262 -12.91 44.17 -14.82
CA GLU A 262 -13.12 42.71 -14.64
C GLU A 262 -13.15 42.31 -13.16
N LYS A 263 -12.43 43.03 -12.28
CA LYS A 263 -12.44 42.75 -10.84
C LYS A 263 -13.77 43.06 -10.18
N GLU A 264 -14.39 44.17 -10.59
CA GLU A 264 -15.73 44.54 -10.06
C GLU A 264 -16.81 43.58 -10.59
N ILE A 265 -16.73 43.20 -11.87
CA ILE A 265 -17.60 42.19 -12.45
C ILE A 265 -17.46 40.88 -11.66
N LEU A 266 -16.23 40.39 -11.42
CA LEU A 266 -15.98 39.19 -10.67
C LEU A 266 -16.52 39.26 -9.23
N LYS A 267 -16.42 40.41 -8.59
CA LYS A 267 -16.95 40.61 -7.25
C LYS A 267 -18.49 40.50 -7.25
N GLY A 268 -19.14 41.12 -8.23
CA GLY A 268 -20.59 41.01 -8.44
C GLY A 268 -21.01 39.56 -8.67
N ILE A 269 -20.34 38.85 -9.59
CA ILE A 269 -20.60 37.44 -9.88
C ILE A 269 -20.49 36.58 -8.63
N ARG A 270 -19.44 36.75 -7.83
CA ARG A 270 -19.23 35.99 -6.57
C ARG A 270 -20.32 36.22 -5.54
N SER A 271 -20.98 37.38 -5.56
CA SER A 271 -22.07 37.69 -4.62
C SER A 271 -23.37 36.98 -4.97
N TYR A 272 -23.58 36.64 -6.24
CA TYR A 272 -24.81 36.00 -6.70
C TYR A 272 -24.66 34.54 -7.10
N PHE A 273 -23.59 34.20 -7.80
CA PHE A 273 -23.40 32.84 -8.36
C PHE A 273 -22.57 31.95 -7.42
N HIS A 274 -23.27 31.26 -6.56
CA HIS A 274 -22.69 30.29 -5.62
C HIS A 274 -22.70 28.85 -6.16
N SER A 275 -23.20 28.65 -7.38
CA SER A 275 -23.17 27.40 -8.12
C SER A 275 -23.02 27.64 -9.63
N ILE A 276 -22.47 26.65 -10.33
CA ILE A 276 -22.38 26.63 -11.80
C ILE A 276 -23.72 26.32 -12.47
N ALA A 277 -24.75 25.96 -11.68
CA ALA A 277 -26.11 25.73 -12.12
C ALA A 277 -27.06 26.69 -11.38
N PRO A 278 -27.01 28.00 -11.69
CA PRO A 278 -27.89 28.97 -11.05
C PRO A 278 -29.36 28.70 -11.40
N ASN A 279 -30.24 29.06 -10.49
CA ASN A 279 -31.67 29.07 -10.75
C ASN A 279 -32.14 30.40 -11.38
N GLU A 280 -33.33 30.45 -11.92
CA GLU A 280 -33.90 31.63 -12.57
C GLU A 280 -34.00 32.86 -11.63
N GLU A 281 -34.19 32.62 -10.34
CA GLU A 281 -34.25 33.70 -9.32
C GLU A 281 -32.85 34.36 -9.18
N THR A 282 -31.78 33.56 -9.14
CA THR A 282 -30.40 34.07 -9.10
C THR A 282 -30.07 34.86 -10.35
N GLU A 283 -30.40 34.32 -11.54
CA GLU A 283 -30.18 35.00 -12.83
C GLU A 283 -30.91 36.38 -12.86
N LYS A 284 -32.18 36.39 -12.45
CA LYS A 284 -32.97 37.61 -12.39
C LYS A 284 -32.39 38.61 -11.38
N ALA A 285 -32.09 38.16 -10.16
CA ALA A 285 -31.53 39.07 -9.14
C ALA A 285 -30.20 39.69 -9.59
N TYR A 286 -29.37 38.96 -10.33
CA TYR A 286 -28.16 39.50 -10.89
C TYR A 286 -28.42 40.50 -12.00
N LEU A 287 -29.37 40.24 -12.93
CA LEU A 287 -29.80 41.20 -13.96
C LEU A 287 -30.33 42.48 -13.36
N ASP A 288 -31.20 42.39 -12.36
CA ASP A 288 -31.77 43.54 -11.66
C ASP A 288 -30.65 44.40 -11.01
N SER A 289 -29.60 43.77 -10.49
CA SER A 289 -28.44 44.49 -9.93
C SER A 289 -27.63 45.24 -11.00
N LEU A 290 -27.43 44.62 -12.16
CA LEU A 290 -26.70 45.24 -13.28
C LEU A 290 -27.50 46.42 -13.87
N GLN A 291 -28.84 46.31 -13.99
CA GLN A 291 -29.73 47.39 -14.43
C GLN A 291 -29.70 48.56 -13.46
N ALA A 292 -29.66 48.32 -12.15
CA ALA A 292 -29.53 49.34 -11.13
C ALA A 292 -28.18 50.13 -11.28
N GLU A 293 -27.17 49.53 -11.81
CA GLU A 293 -25.86 50.12 -12.13
C GLU A 293 -25.83 50.79 -13.55
N GLY A 294 -26.98 50.77 -14.25
CA GLY A 294 -27.12 51.38 -15.59
C GLY A 294 -26.57 50.48 -16.72
N ILE A 295 -26.37 49.20 -16.45
CA ILE A 295 -25.91 48.21 -17.41
C ILE A 295 -27.14 47.52 -18.03
N ASP A 296 -27.38 47.74 -19.32
CA ASP A 296 -28.47 47.13 -20.06
C ASP A 296 -28.04 45.77 -20.62
N LEU A 297 -28.37 44.69 -19.86
CA LEU A 297 -28.16 43.30 -20.24
C LEU A 297 -29.51 42.58 -20.25
N THR A 298 -29.81 41.88 -21.36
CA THR A 298 -31.02 41.07 -21.48
C THR A 298 -30.86 39.68 -20.86
N ALA A 299 -31.98 39.03 -20.52
CA ALA A 299 -31.98 37.67 -20.01
C ALA A 299 -31.38 36.66 -20.99
N ASP A 300 -31.60 36.84 -22.30
CA ASP A 300 -31.06 35.99 -23.35
C ASP A 300 -29.52 36.13 -23.48
N GLU A 301 -29.03 37.30 -23.33
CA GLU A 301 -27.59 37.59 -23.31
C GLU A 301 -26.93 36.97 -22.09
N LEU A 302 -27.51 37.08 -20.91
CA LEU A 302 -27.00 36.42 -19.71
C LEU A 302 -27.03 34.89 -19.87
N LYS A 303 -28.12 34.33 -20.38
CA LYS A 303 -28.19 32.87 -20.67
C LYS A 303 -27.15 32.42 -21.69
N TYR A 304 -26.88 33.27 -22.69
CA TYR A 304 -25.79 33.01 -23.64
C TYR A 304 -24.43 32.98 -22.96
N VAL A 305 -24.12 33.96 -22.12
CA VAL A 305 -22.88 34.05 -21.32
C VAL A 305 -22.76 32.83 -20.41
N LEU A 306 -23.81 32.47 -19.67
CA LEU A 306 -23.82 31.29 -18.80
C LEU A 306 -23.54 30.01 -19.54
N ARG A 307 -24.19 29.79 -20.70
CA ARG A 307 -23.97 28.59 -21.53
C ARG A 307 -22.52 28.51 -22.04
N LYS A 308 -21.94 29.61 -22.48
CA LYS A 308 -20.53 29.65 -22.92
C LYS A 308 -19.56 29.45 -21.77
N THR A 309 -19.85 30.06 -20.63
CA THR A 309 -19.06 29.90 -19.40
C THR A 309 -19.07 28.44 -18.92
N LEU A 310 -20.25 27.81 -18.88
CA LEU A 310 -20.37 26.42 -18.45
C LEU A 310 -19.60 25.46 -19.39
N ALA A 311 -19.69 25.68 -20.70
CA ALA A 311 -18.96 24.89 -21.70
C ALA A 311 -17.44 25.01 -21.51
N GLN A 312 -16.94 26.23 -21.30
CA GLN A 312 -15.51 26.46 -21.06
C GLN A 312 -15.06 25.89 -19.71
N THR A 313 -15.87 26.08 -18.66
CA THR A 313 -15.58 25.50 -17.32
C THR A 313 -15.47 23.98 -17.38
N ARG A 314 -16.36 23.31 -18.11
CA ARG A 314 -16.32 21.86 -18.31
C ARG A 314 -15.05 21.44 -19.04
N LYS A 315 -14.66 22.16 -20.11
CA LYS A 315 -13.42 21.90 -20.84
C LYS A 315 -12.20 22.06 -19.94
N ASP A 316 -12.17 23.13 -19.13
CA ASP A 316 -11.06 23.40 -18.21
C ASP A 316 -11.00 22.35 -17.09
N THR A 317 -12.16 21.89 -16.61
CA THR A 317 -12.25 20.81 -15.62
C THR A 317 -11.73 19.50 -16.20
N HIS A 318 -12.12 19.16 -17.42
CA HIS A 318 -11.62 17.98 -18.12
C HIS A 318 -10.09 18.01 -18.25
N GLN A 319 -9.55 19.12 -18.73
CA GLN A 319 -8.10 19.31 -18.88
C GLN A 319 -7.36 19.23 -17.53
N ALA A 320 -7.98 19.71 -16.45
CA ALA A 320 -7.40 19.60 -15.12
C ALA A 320 -7.38 18.14 -14.62
N MET A 321 -8.43 17.37 -14.89
CA MET A 321 -8.48 15.93 -14.53
C MET A 321 -7.49 15.12 -15.36
N GLU A 322 -7.42 15.37 -16.65
CA GLU A 322 -6.41 14.77 -17.53
C GLU A 322 -4.99 15.05 -17.02
N GLY A 323 -4.67 16.31 -16.75
CA GLY A 323 -3.36 16.72 -16.23
C GLY A 323 -3.04 16.11 -14.86
N PHE A 324 -4.04 15.97 -13.99
CA PHE A 324 -3.89 15.32 -12.70
C PHE A 324 -3.51 13.83 -12.85
N ILE A 325 -4.21 13.10 -13.72
CA ILE A 325 -3.92 11.70 -14.00
C ILE A 325 -2.53 11.56 -14.63
N HIS A 326 -2.19 12.35 -15.63
CA HIS A 326 -0.86 12.30 -16.28
C HIS A 326 0.27 12.57 -15.30
N ASN A 327 0.16 13.60 -14.47
CA ASN A 327 1.18 13.94 -13.46
C ASN A 327 1.45 12.79 -12.49
N LEU A 328 0.40 12.12 -11.99
CA LEU A 328 0.56 11.03 -11.04
C LEU A 328 1.14 9.75 -11.65
N ASN A 329 1.13 9.61 -12.98
CA ASN A 329 1.73 8.47 -13.68
C ASN A 329 3.12 8.75 -14.23
N THR A 330 3.53 10.02 -14.36
CA THR A 330 4.77 10.41 -15.05
C THR A 330 5.77 11.11 -14.15
N MET A 331 5.33 11.83 -13.13
CA MET A 331 6.24 12.57 -12.25
C MET A 331 6.74 11.71 -11.09
N HIS A 332 8.05 11.55 -11.03
CA HIS A 332 8.74 10.85 -9.97
C HIS A 332 9.13 11.83 -8.86
N SER A 333 8.82 11.53 -7.63
CA SER A 333 9.15 12.40 -6.47
C SER A 333 10.14 11.77 -5.51
N ARG A 334 10.40 10.48 -5.65
CA ARG A 334 11.38 9.75 -4.84
C ARG A 334 12.44 9.12 -5.74
N GLY A 335 13.63 8.87 -5.19
CA GLY A 335 14.69 8.14 -5.90
C GLY A 335 14.19 6.79 -6.44
N GLY A 336 14.81 6.30 -7.53
CA GLY A 336 14.44 5.05 -8.16
C GLY A 336 13.27 5.12 -9.13
N ASN A 337 12.95 6.30 -9.62
CA ASN A 337 11.82 6.55 -10.52
C ASN A 337 10.47 6.12 -9.94
N GLN A 338 10.31 6.21 -8.62
CA GLN A 338 9.06 5.84 -7.98
C GLN A 338 8.02 6.94 -8.15
N VAL A 339 6.91 6.61 -8.80
CA VAL A 339 5.71 7.45 -8.80
C VAL A 339 5.00 7.36 -7.44
N VAL A 340 4.18 8.36 -7.12
CA VAL A 340 3.45 8.41 -5.86
C VAL A 340 2.38 7.32 -5.82
N PHE A 341 2.40 6.50 -4.77
CA PHE A 341 1.31 5.55 -4.50
C PHE A 341 0.10 6.31 -3.98
N SER A 342 -0.71 6.80 -4.90
CA SER A 342 -1.81 7.73 -4.66
C SER A 342 -3.17 7.09 -4.86
N SER A 343 -4.15 7.54 -4.09
CA SER A 343 -5.56 7.17 -4.25
C SER A 343 -6.49 8.36 -4.04
N ILE A 344 -7.65 8.31 -4.67
CA ILE A 344 -8.72 9.30 -4.52
C ILE A 344 -10.05 8.61 -4.29
N ASN A 345 -10.86 9.18 -3.41
CA ASN A 345 -12.20 8.72 -3.09
C ASN A 345 -13.19 9.81 -3.49
N TYR A 346 -14.27 9.44 -4.15
CA TYR A 346 -15.28 10.36 -4.65
C TYR A 346 -16.60 9.63 -4.91
N GLY A 347 -17.67 10.34 -5.27
CA GLY A 347 -18.95 9.79 -5.68
C GLY A 347 -20.16 10.33 -4.92
N THR A 348 -19.95 11.06 -3.83
CA THR A 348 -21.03 11.51 -2.94
C THR A 348 -21.31 13.01 -2.97
N ASP A 349 -20.51 13.82 -3.65
CA ASP A 349 -20.85 15.23 -3.86
C ASP A 349 -21.98 15.35 -4.90
N THR A 350 -23.10 15.91 -4.47
CA THR A 350 -24.29 16.11 -5.29
C THR A 350 -24.40 17.53 -5.88
N SER A 351 -23.45 18.41 -5.55
CA SER A 351 -23.40 19.75 -6.16
C SER A 351 -23.12 19.65 -7.66
N ALA A 352 -23.54 20.62 -8.44
CA ALA A 352 -23.28 20.66 -9.86
C ALA A 352 -21.77 20.65 -10.17
N GLU A 353 -20.98 21.30 -9.32
CA GLU A 353 -19.53 21.37 -9.39
C GLU A 353 -18.88 20.00 -9.12
N GLY A 354 -19.26 19.33 -8.03
CA GLY A 354 -18.73 18.03 -7.67
C GLY A 354 -19.11 16.96 -8.69
N ARG A 355 -20.35 16.99 -9.17
CA ARG A 355 -20.80 16.10 -10.27
C ARG A 355 -19.98 16.32 -11.54
N MET A 356 -19.66 17.59 -11.90
CA MET A 356 -18.78 17.89 -13.03
C MET A 356 -17.39 17.33 -12.83
N VAL A 357 -16.81 17.41 -11.64
CA VAL A 357 -15.52 16.80 -11.32
C VAL A 357 -15.57 15.29 -11.55
N ILE A 358 -16.59 14.60 -11.01
CA ILE A 358 -16.73 13.15 -11.17
C ILE A 358 -16.88 12.76 -12.65
N GLN A 359 -17.73 13.47 -13.39
CA GLN A 359 -17.95 13.21 -14.83
C GLN A 359 -16.67 13.35 -15.63
N GLU A 360 -15.94 14.45 -15.47
CA GLU A 360 -14.74 14.72 -16.26
C GLU A 360 -13.55 13.85 -15.81
N LEU A 361 -13.48 13.48 -14.52
CA LEU A 361 -12.50 12.50 -14.02
C LEU A 361 -12.72 11.11 -14.64
N LEU A 362 -13.95 10.60 -14.62
CA LEU A 362 -14.29 9.30 -15.21
C LEU A 362 -14.04 9.29 -16.73
N LYS A 363 -14.34 10.39 -17.40
CA LYS A 363 -14.09 10.55 -18.82
C LYS A 363 -12.59 10.54 -19.13
N ALA A 364 -11.79 11.34 -18.42
CA ALA A 364 -10.33 11.37 -18.57
C ALA A 364 -9.68 10.01 -18.26
N THR A 365 -10.23 9.25 -17.31
CA THR A 365 -9.78 7.90 -16.99
C THR A 365 -10.01 6.92 -18.15
N ILE A 366 -11.14 7.01 -18.82
CA ILE A 366 -11.44 6.18 -20.02
C ILE A 366 -10.55 6.58 -21.19
N GLU A 367 -10.32 7.86 -21.40
CA GLU A 367 -9.44 8.37 -22.46
C GLU A 367 -7.99 7.91 -22.21
N GLY A 368 -7.55 7.84 -20.96
CA GLY A 368 -6.29 7.23 -20.56
C GLY A 368 -5.07 8.08 -20.89
N LEU A 369 -3.91 7.42 -20.94
CA LEU A 369 -2.60 8.07 -21.12
C LEU A 369 -2.10 7.95 -22.56
N GLY A 370 -1.35 8.95 -22.99
CA GLY A 370 -0.67 8.93 -24.29
C GLY A 370 -1.60 8.85 -25.49
N ASN A 371 -1.03 8.62 -26.66
CA ASN A 371 -1.77 8.63 -27.94
C ASN A 371 -2.73 7.42 -28.10
N HIS A 372 -2.48 6.33 -27.39
CA HIS A 372 -3.27 5.11 -27.46
C HIS A 372 -4.23 4.95 -26.28
N GLY A 373 -4.29 5.95 -25.37
CA GLY A 373 -5.21 5.94 -24.25
C GLY A 373 -4.91 4.77 -23.29
N GLU A 374 -3.67 4.55 -22.92
CA GLU A 374 -3.25 3.51 -21.99
C GLU A 374 -3.95 3.67 -20.64
N VAL A 375 -4.29 2.56 -19.99
CA VAL A 375 -4.95 2.59 -18.69
C VAL A 375 -4.00 3.19 -17.64
N PRO A 376 -4.39 4.26 -16.92
CA PRO A 376 -3.56 4.84 -15.88
C PRO A 376 -3.43 3.88 -14.68
N VAL A 377 -2.23 3.80 -14.11
CA VAL A 377 -1.98 3.04 -12.87
C VAL A 377 -2.42 3.83 -11.64
N PHE A 378 -2.17 5.13 -11.65
CA PHE A 378 -2.48 6.05 -10.57
C PHE A 378 -3.34 7.25 -11.04
N PRO A 379 -4.09 7.84 -10.12
CA PRO A 379 -4.38 7.39 -8.76
C PRO A 379 -5.28 6.14 -8.77
N ILE A 380 -5.19 5.33 -7.72
CA ILE A 380 -6.22 4.31 -7.46
C ILE A 380 -7.52 5.05 -7.16
N GLN A 381 -8.54 4.79 -7.96
CA GLN A 381 -9.83 5.48 -7.87
C GLN A 381 -10.84 4.63 -7.11
N ILE A 382 -11.58 5.26 -6.21
CA ILE A 382 -12.55 4.61 -5.34
C ILE A 382 -13.85 5.38 -5.40
N PHE A 383 -14.88 4.74 -5.97
CA PHE A 383 -16.22 5.29 -6.02
C PHE A 383 -17.00 4.89 -4.76
N LYS A 384 -17.50 5.88 -4.05
CA LYS A 384 -18.31 5.69 -2.84
C LYS A 384 -19.76 5.41 -3.21
N VAL A 385 -20.23 4.21 -2.87
CA VAL A 385 -21.62 3.82 -3.00
C VAL A 385 -22.34 4.17 -1.71
N LYS A 386 -23.31 5.09 -1.81
CA LYS A 386 -24.07 5.61 -0.68
C LYS A 386 -25.56 5.59 -0.99
N ASP A 387 -26.35 4.92 -0.15
CA ASP A 387 -27.79 4.83 -0.31
C ASP A 387 -28.45 6.21 -0.27
N GLY A 388 -29.36 6.45 -1.20
CA GLY A 388 -30.07 7.75 -1.37
C GLY A 388 -29.21 8.83 -2.04
N VAL A 389 -27.93 8.58 -2.33
CA VAL A 389 -27.06 9.55 -3.00
C VAL A 389 -26.60 9.01 -4.36
N SER A 390 -25.79 7.96 -4.36
CA SER A 390 -25.25 7.36 -5.58
C SER A 390 -25.86 5.99 -5.90
N TYR A 391 -26.69 5.45 -5.03
CA TYR A 391 -27.36 4.16 -5.21
C TYR A 391 -28.73 4.13 -4.55
N SER A 392 -29.67 3.45 -5.18
CA SER A 392 -30.89 2.92 -4.56
C SER A 392 -31.35 1.68 -5.33
N GLU A 393 -32.03 0.76 -4.64
CA GLU A 393 -32.61 -0.41 -5.29
C GLU A 393 -33.67 -0.01 -6.35
N ALA A 394 -34.46 1.02 -6.10
CA ALA A 394 -35.48 1.51 -7.04
C ALA A 394 -34.84 2.00 -8.35
N ASP A 395 -33.82 2.85 -8.25
CA ASP A 395 -33.09 3.35 -9.43
C ASP A 395 -32.34 2.23 -10.14
N TYR A 396 -31.77 1.27 -9.40
CA TYR A 396 -31.15 0.09 -10.00
C TYR A 396 -32.15 -0.72 -10.82
N GLN A 397 -33.32 -1.03 -10.27
CA GLN A 397 -34.36 -1.77 -11.00
C GLN A 397 -34.88 -0.99 -12.20
N LEU A 398 -34.98 0.34 -12.08
CA LEU A 398 -35.37 1.21 -13.19
C LEU A 398 -34.33 1.14 -14.31
N ALA A 399 -33.03 1.25 -13.98
CA ALA A 399 -31.92 1.12 -14.95
C ALA A 399 -31.88 -0.26 -15.62
N MET A 400 -32.21 -1.34 -14.90
CA MET A 400 -32.18 -2.69 -15.48
C MET A 400 -33.28 -2.97 -16.48
N LYS A 401 -34.38 -2.17 -16.54
CA LYS A 401 -35.43 -2.28 -17.54
C LYS A 401 -34.93 -1.92 -18.92
N ASP A 402 -34.21 -0.81 -19.06
CA ASP A 402 -33.51 -0.39 -20.28
C ASP A 402 -32.14 0.18 -19.91
N PHE A 403 -31.15 -0.68 -19.89
CA PHE A 403 -29.83 -0.34 -19.40
C PHE A 403 -29.07 0.62 -20.34
N GLU A 404 -29.30 0.53 -21.63
CA GLU A 404 -28.65 1.41 -22.61
C GLU A 404 -29.23 2.84 -22.52
N ALA A 405 -30.54 2.98 -22.40
CA ALA A 405 -31.20 4.27 -22.17
C ALA A 405 -30.76 4.88 -20.82
N ALA A 406 -30.61 4.05 -19.79
CA ALA A 406 -30.09 4.49 -18.48
C ALA A 406 -28.64 4.98 -18.57
N LEU A 407 -27.79 4.26 -19.31
CA LEU A 407 -26.38 4.59 -19.46
C LEU A 407 -26.17 5.82 -20.38
N SER A 408 -27.06 6.06 -21.36
CA SER A 408 -27.01 7.25 -22.23
C SER A 408 -27.53 8.51 -21.56
N GLY A 409 -28.16 8.40 -20.38
CA GLY A 409 -28.72 9.55 -19.66
C GLY A 409 -30.15 9.92 -20.05
N GLU A 410 -30.86 9.04 -20.76
CA GLU A 410 -32.28 9.22 -21.16
C GLU A 410 -33.23 8.93 -19.99
N VAL A 411 -32.76 8.25 -18.94
CA VAL A 411 -33.54 7.90 -17.76
C VAL A 411 -33.22 8.87 -16.63
N LYS A 412 -34.23 9.39 -15.94
CA LYS A 412 -34.08 10.19 -14.74
C LYS A 412 -34.18 9.29 -13.51
N PHE A 413 -33.29 9.49 -12.59
CA PHE A 413 -33.18 8.75 -11.34
C PHE A 413 -33.56 9.62 -10.14
N GLU A 414 -34.00 8.98 -9.06
CA GLU A 414 -34.30 9.68 -7.80
C GLU A 414 -33.01 10.05 -7.05
N CYS A 415 -32.05 9.15 -7.03
CA CYS A 415 -30.73 9.41 -6.44
C CYS A 415 -29.93 10.36 -7.33
N PRO A 416 -29.43 11.47 -6.78
CA PRO A 416 -28.80 12.52 -7.57
C PRO A 416 -27.54 12.08 -8.31
N ASN A 417 -26.83 11.07 -7.83
CA ASN A 417 -25.58 10.55 -8.41
C ASN A 417 -25.71 9.11 -8.94
N PHE A 418 -26.90 8.57 -9.16
CA PHE A 418 -27.05 7.22 -9.69
C PHE A 418 -26.55 7.13 -11.14
N ASP A 419 -26.74 8.16 -11.95
CA ASP A 419 -26.17 8.25 -13.29
C ASP A 419 -24.63 8.18 -13.26
N LEU A 420 -24.01 8.81 -12.26
CA LEU A 420 -22.54 8.75 -12.05
C LEU A 420 -22.10 7.36 -11.59
N PHE A 421 -22.91 6.66 -10.80
CA PHE A 421 -22.68 5.26 -10.47
C PHE A 421 -22.63 4.37 -11.74
N LEU A 422 -23.58 4.55 -12.68
CA LEU A 422 -23.56 3.85 -13.94
C LEU A 422 -22.32 4.19 -14.80
N GLN A 423 -21.93 5.48 -14.82
CA GLN A 423 -20.69 5.90 -15.49
C GLN A 423 -19.44 5.32 -14.81
N ALA A 424 -19.43 5.20 -13.48
CA ALA A 424 -18.36 4.52 -12.75
C ALA A 424 -18.26 3.05 -13.15
N CYS A 425 -19.38 2.34 -13.24
CA CYS A 425 -19.42 0.96 -13.75
C CYS A 425 -18.86 0.84 -15.18
N ARG A 426 -19.23 1.80 -16.05
CA ARG A 426 -18.70 1.89 -17.42
C ARG A 426 -17.18 2.10 -17.43
N THR A 427 -16.69 2.97 -16.56
CA THR A 427 -15.26 3.26 -16.47
C THR A 427 -14.49 2.05 -15.95
N THR A 428 -15.01 1.36 -14.92
CA THR A 428 -14.43 0.10 -14.42
C THR A 428 -14.34 -0.96 -15.51
N ALA A 429 -15.38 -1.10 -16.33
CA ALA A 429 -15.38 -2.03 -17.47
C ALA A 429 -14.27 -1.72 -18.49
N LYS A 430 -13.86 -0.45 -18.63
CA LYS A 430 -12.89 0.00 -19.65
C LYS A 430 -11.48 0.20 -19.11
N ALA A 431 -11.34 0.56 -17.83
CA ALA A 431 -10.08 1.05 -17.28
C ALA A 431 -9.71 0.42 -15.92
N LEU A 432 -10.35 -0.65 -15.47
CA LEU A 432 -10.15 -1.31 -14.17
C LEU A 432 -10.49 -0.44 -12.93
N PHE A 433 -10.72 0.83 -13.10
CA PHE A 433 -11.12 1.79 -12.08
C PHE A 433 -12.45 2.47 -12.44
N PRO A 434 -13.18 2.97 -11.43
CA PRO A 434 -12.92 2.90 -9.99
C PRO A 434 -13.22 1.52 -9.38
N ASN A 435 -12.65 1.28 -8.18
CA ASN A 435 -13.16 0.30 -7.23
C ASN A 435 -14.39 0.86 -6.52
N PHE A 436 -15.13 0.03 -5.78
CA PHE A 436 -16.36 0.43 -5.11
C PHE A 436 -16.23 0.26 -3.60
N MET A 437 -16.57 1.32 -2.85
CA MET A 437 -16.63 1.32 -1.40
C MET A 437 -18.05 1.60 -0.93
N PHE A 438 -18.55 0.76 -0.05
CA PHE A 438 -19.95 0.79 0.42
C PHE A 438 -20.04 1.44 1.79
N LEU A 439 -20.61 2.65 1.83
CA LEU A 439 -20.66 3.44 3.05
C LEU A 439 -21.77 3.01 4.03
N ASP A 440 -22.75 2.26 3.55
CA ASP A 440 -23.92 1.87 4.34
C ASP A 440 -23.78 0.52 5.04
N THR A 441 -22.64 -0.18 4.86
CA THR A 441 -22.34 -1.35 5.68
C THR A 441 -22.27 -0.95 7.16
N PRO A 442 -22.74 -1.81 8.12
CA PRO A 442 -22.80 -1.47 9.54
C PRO A 442 -21.48 -0.95 10.12
N PHE A 443 -20.35 -1.46 9.64
CA PHE A 443 -19.00 -1.10 10.11
C PHE A 443 -18.41 0.13 9.40
N ASN A 444 -19.06 0.65 8.33
CA ASN A 444 -18.63 1.85 7.62
C ASN A 444 -19.52 3.08 7.90
N LYS A 445 -20.72 2.86 8.44
CA LYS A 445 -21.63 3.95 8.79
C LYS A 445 -21.04 4.89 9.82
N HIS A 446 -21.42 6.17 9.67
CA HIS A 446 -21.15 7.19 10.67
C HIS A 446 -22.48 7.81 11.12
N GLU A 447 -22.69 7.87 12.42
CA GLU A 447 -23.93 8.32 13.04
C GLU A 447 -24.26 9.81 12.81
N LYS A 448 -23.25 10.63 12.54
CA LYS A 448 -23.39 12.07 12.26
C LYS A 448 -23.58 12.39 10.78
N TRP A 449 -23.51 11.38 9.91
CA TRP A 449 -23.66 11.65 8.48
C TRP A 449 -25.07 12.12 8.15
N SER A 450 -25.21 13.24 7.42
CA SER A 450 -26.47 13.75 6.90
C SER A 450 -26.30 14.27 5.49
N ALA A 451 -27.28 14.01 4.63
CA ALA A 451 -27.27 14.49 3.25
C ALA A 451 -27.29 16.04 3.15
N ASP A 452 -27.84 16.69 4.15
CA ASP A 452 -27.99 18.16 4.21
C ASP A 452 -26.72 18.86 4.71
N ASP A 453 -25.75 18.11 5.27
CA ASP A 453 -24.48 18.69 5.71
C ASP A 453 -23.54 18.89 4.50
N PRO A 454 -23.18 20.15 4.16
CA PRO A 454 -22.25 20.41 3.05
C PRO A 454 -20.84 19.86 3.31
N LYS A 455 -20.51 19.54 4.55
CA LYS A 455 -19.23 18.92 4.95
C LYS A 455 -19.39 17.46 5.36
N ARG A 456 -20.44 16.76 4.91
CA ARG A 456 -20.73 15.35 5.21
C ARG A 456 -19.59 14.40 4.86
N TYR A 457 -18.71 14.78 3.93
CA TYR A 457 -17.51 14.01 3.58
C TYR A 457 -16.59 13.75 4.79
N ARG A 458 -16.66 14.55 5.86
CA ARG A 458 -15.93 14.33 7.12
C ARG A 458 -16.37 13.07 7.85
N TYR A 459 -17.60 12.65 7.61
CA TYR A 459 -18.24 11.49 8.21
C TYR A 459 -18.30 10.30 7.25
N GLU A 460 -17.59 10.37 6.14
CA GLU A 460 -17.48 9.31 5.18
C GLU A 460 -16.14 8.62 5.31
N LEU A 461 -16.19 7.29 5.32
CA LEU A 461 -14.98 6.48 5.22
C LEU A 461 -14.26 6.77 3.90
N ALA A 462 -12.95 6.73 3.94
CA ALA A 462 -12.10 6.63 2.76
C ALA A 462 -11.02 5.57 2.97
N THR A 463 -10.58 4.95 1.90
CA THR A 463 -9.48 3.99 1.91
C THR A 463 -8.24 4.55 1.23
N MET A 464 -7.09 4.02 1.64
CA MET A 464 -5.79 4.34 1.07
C MET A 464 -5.21 3.13 0.35
N GLY A 465 -4.58 3.40 -0.80
CA GLY A 465 -3.93 2.37 -1.57
C GLY A 465 -4.88 1.24 -1.95
N CYS A 466 -4.43 0.00 -1.75
CA CYS A 466 -5.22 -1.14 -2.15
C CYS A 466 -6.32 -1.52 -1.16
N ARG A 467 -6.20 -1.21 0.15
CA ARG A 467 -7.21 -1.61 1.14
C ARG A 467 -7.14 -0.97 2.53
N THR A 468 -6.12 -0.19 2.86
CA THR A 468 -5.95 0.34 4.21
C THR A 468 -7.11 1.27 4.59
N ARG A 469 -7.72 0.99 5.75
CA ARG A 469 -8.88 1.71 6.28
C ARG A 469 -8.48 2.41 7.58
N VAL A 470 -8.72 3.71 7.67
CA VAL A 470 -8.51 4.52 8.88
C VAL A 470 -9.76 5.35 9.09
N PHE A 471 -10.51 5.06 10.14
CA PHE A 471 -11.80 5.71 10.38
C PHE A 471 -12.09 5.87 11.88
N GLU A 472 -12.30 4.78 12.62
CA GLU A 472 -12.49 4.80 14.07
C GLU A 472 -11.30 5.44 14.77
N ASN A 473 -11.56 6.19 15.86
CA ASN A 473 -10.52 6.91 16.57
C ASN A 473 -10.82 7.03 18.07
N LEU A 474 -9.98 6.44 18.90
CA LEU A 474 -10.04 6.59 20.34
C LEU A 474 -9.52 7.96 20.81
N ASN A 475 -8.68 8.62 20.01
CA ASN A 475 -7.95 9.81 20.40
C ASN A 475 -8.41 11.08 19.65
N GLY A 476 -9.63 11.06 19.11
CA GLY A 476 -10.20 12.19 18.36
C GLY A 476 -11.46 11.82 17.62
N GLU A 477 -11.81 12.62 16.61
CA GLU A 477 -13.00 12.36 15.80
C GLU A 477 -12.86 11.07 14.97
N LYS A 478 -13.98 10.36 14.82
CA LYS A 478 -14.15 9.28 13.85
C LYS A 478 -14.17 9.90 12.45
N THR A 479 -13.05 9.89 11.79
CA THR A 479 -12.89 10.47 10.44
C THR A 479 -11.66 9.87 9.75
N SER A 480 -11.62 9.96 8.44
CA SER A 480 -10.44 9.61 7.65
C SER A 480 -9.47 10.79 7.46
N LEU A 481 -9.93 12.03 7.64
CA LEU A 481 -9.18 13.24 7.31
C LEU A 481 -7.99 13.50 8.26
N GLY A 482 -6.83 13.80 7.71
CA GLY A 482 -5.63 14.18 8.46
C GLY A 482 -5.05 13.07 9.33
N ARG A 483 -5.33 11.81 8.98
CA ARG A 483 -4.94 10.61 9.73
C ARG A 483 -4.37 9.54 8.80
N GLY A 484 -3.68 8.59 9.37
CA GLY A 484 -3.09 7.50 8.60
C GLY A 484 -2.79 6.27 9.43
N ASN A 485 -2.15 5.30 8.81
CA ASN A 485 -1.64 4.10 9.47
C ASN A 485 -0.19 4.35 9.91
N LEU A 486 0.15 3.98 11.14
CA LEU A 486 1.49 4.09 11.69
C LEU A 486 2.39 2.95 11.23
N SER A 487 1.89 1.73 11.40
CA SER A 487 2.59 0.50 11.02
C SER A 487 1.67 -0.70 11.10
N PHE A 488 2.09 -1.79 10.48
CA PHE A 488 1.43 -3.08 10.59
C PHE A 488 2.45 -4.21 10.54
N THR A 489 2.07 -5.33 11.14
CA THR A 489 2.87 -6.56 11.19
C THR A 489 1.97 -7.75 10.94
N THR A 490 2.42 -8.68 10.10
CA THR A 490 1.61 -9.78 9.58
C THR A 490 2.06 -11.12 10.15
N MET A 491 1.10 -11.91 10.65
CA MET A 491 1.35 -13.30 11.07
C MET A 491 1.24 -14.29 9.92
N ASN A 492 1.99 -15.38 10.05
CA ASN A 492 1.98 -16.52 9.14
C ASN A 492 0.94 -17.56 9.61
N LEU A 493 -0.34 -17.41 9.22
CA LEU A 493 -1.40 -18.34 9.61
C LEU A 493 -1.13 -19.78 9.17
N PRO A 494 -0.65 -20.08 7.94
CA PRO A 494 -0.33 -21.44 7.53
C PRO A 494 0.66 -22.13 8.45
N ARG A 495 1.69 -21.44 8.93
CA ARG A 495 2.67 -22.00 9.87
C ARG A 495 2.00 -22.39 11.18
N LEU A 496 1.18 -21.51 11.76
CA LEU A 496 0.47 -21.80 13.01
C LEU A 496 -0.44 -23.01 12.85
N ALA A 497 -1.10 -23.16 11.71
CA ALA A 497 -1.95 -24.30 11.40
C ALA A 497 -1.15 -25.61 11.22
N ILE A 498 -0.02 -25.58 10.51
CA ILE A 498 0.87 -26.73 10.34
C ILE A 498 1.38 -27.22 11.70
N GLU A 499 1.83 -26.32 12.55
CA GLU A 499 2.35 -26.64 13.88
C GLU A 499 1.24 -27.20 14.80
N ALA A 500 0.07 -26.59 14.76
CA ALA A 500 -1.10 -27.06 15.52
C ALA A 500 -1.55 -28.47 15.09
N HIS A 501 -1.61 -28.73 13.78
CA HIS A 501 -1.92 -30.05 13.22
C HIS A 501 -0.90 -31.10 13.65
N ARG A 502 0.40 -30.83 13.47
CA ARG A 502 1.47 -31.74 13.88
C ARG A 502 1.45 -32.06 15.38
N LYS A 503 1.17 -31.02 16.20
CA LYS A 503 1.03 -31.21 17.66
C LYS A 503 -0.15 -32.11 18.00
N ALA A 504 -1.29 -31.93 17.34
CA ALA A 504 -2.45 -32.79 17.55
C ALA A 504 -2.21 -34.23 17.08
N GLU A 505 -1.54 -34.42 15.93
CA GLU A 505 -1.19 -35.76 15.43
C GLU A 505 -0.25 -36.52 16.35
N SER A 506 0.57 -35.82 17.14
CA SER A 506 1.44 -36.47 18.14
C SER A 506 0.69 -37.04 19.38
N LEU A 507 -0.61 -36.73 19.52
CA LEU A 507 -1.41 -37.26 20.62
C LEU A 507 -1.80 -38.74 20.36
N THR A 508 -1.36 -39.63 21.22
CA THR A 508 -1.49 -41.09 21.02
C THR A 508 -2.84 -41.69 21.43
N ASN A 509 -3.60 -40.94 22.25
CA ASN A 509 -4.86 -41.43 22.85
C ASN A 509 -6.12 -40.77 22.29
N GLU A 510 -6.04 -40.10 21.18
CA GLU A 510 -7.15 -39.37 20.56
C GLU A 510 -7.64 -40.05 19.29
N THR A 511 -8.95 -39.96 19.04
CA THR A 511 -9.55 -40.37 17.77
C THR A 511 -9.17 -39.38 16.67
N PRO A 512 -9.32 -39.71 15.38
CA PRO A 512 -9.08 -38.74 14.29
C PRO A 512 -9.89 -37.46 14.46
N GLU A 513 -11.17 -37.55 14.84
CA GLU A 513 -12.04 -36.41 15.12
C GLU A 513 -11.56 -35.63 16.35
N GLY A 514 -11.11 -36.32 17.39
CA GLY A 514 -10.53 -35.71 18.59
C GLY A 514 -9.23 -34.96 18.26
N LYS A 515 -8.36 -35.53 17.44
CA LYS A 515 -7.15 -34.85 16.96
C LYS A 515 -7.46 -33.60 16.15
N LEU A 516 -8.46 -33.67 15.27
CA LEU A 516 -8.88 -32.50 14.49
C LEU A 516 -9.40 -31.36 15.40
N GLN A 517 -10.22 -31.72 16.40
CA GLN A 517 -10.70 -30.75 17.38
C GLN A 517 -9.53 -30.15 18.18
N LYS A 518 -8.55 -30.95 18.59
CA LYS A 518 -7.34 -30.48 19.28
C LYS A 518 -6.47 -29.60 18.37
N ALA A 519 -6.35 -29.95 17.10
CA ALA A 519 -5.64 -29.13 16.13
C ALA A 519 -6.27 -27.72 16.02
N LYS A 520 -7.61 -27.65 15.93
CA LYS A 520 -8.35 -26.38 15.95
C LYS A 520 -8.08 -25.58 17.23
N GLU A 521 -8.17 -26.24 18.41
CA GLU A 521 -7.92 -25.58 19.71
C GLU A 521 -6.50 -25.00 19.78
N PHE A 522 -5.50 -25.79 19.41
CA PHE A 522 -4.09 -25.34 19.37
C PHE A 522 -3.88 -24.22 18.39
N PHE A 523 -4.52 -24.27 17.22
CA PHE A 523 -4.44 -23.22 16.21
C PHE A 523 -4.99 -21.90 16.73
N LEU A 524 -6.21 -21.89 17.27
CA LEU A 524 -6.84 -20.70 17.82
C LEU A 524 -6.03 -20.09 18.97
N GLN A 525 -5.51 -20.91 19.86
CA GLN A 525 -4.62 -20.48 20.95
C GLN A 525 -3.33 -19.86 20.40
N SER A 526 -2.75 -20.47 19.37
CA SER A 526 -1.53 -19.93 18.74
C SER A 526 -1.78 -18.62 18.02
N VAL A 527 -2.94 -18.47 17.37
CA VAL A 527 -3.36 -17.20 16.74
C VAL A 527 -3.50 -16.10 17.79
N HIS A 528 -4.18 -16.40 18.91
CA HIS A 528 -4.32 -15.45 20.02
C HIS A 528 -2.95 -14.98 20.53
N SER A 529 -2.09 -15.92 20.90
CA SER A 529 -0.75 -15.61 21.43
C SER A 529 0.13 -14.85 20.43
N MET A 530 0.03 -15.19 19.13
CA MET A 530 0.76 -14.49 18.08
C MET A 530 0.21 -13.09 17.86
N ALA A 531 -1.10 -12.89 17.97
CA ALA A 531 -1.71 -11.56 17.90
C ALA A 531 -1.24 -10.65 19.05
N GLU A 532 -1.15 -11.19 20.28
CA GLU A 532 -0.56 -10.47 21.42
C GLU A 532 0.91 -10.10 21.18
N PHE A 533 1.70 -11.04 20.67
CA PHE A 533 3.10 -10.81 20.33
C PHE A 533 3.27 -9.69 19.30
N ILE A 534 2.43 -9.67 18.28
CA ILE A 534 2.41 -8.61 17.25
C ILE A 534 1.94 -7.29 17.85
N ALA A 535 0.91 -7.29 18.69
CA ALA A 535 0.43 -6.05 19.32
C ALA A 535 1.49 -5.39 20.20
N GLU A 536 2.28 -6.18 20.95
CA GLU A 536 3.44 -5.68 21.72
C GLU A 536 4.56 -5.18 20.80
N GLN A 537 4.82 -5.86 19.68
CA GLN A 537 5.81 -5.40 18.70
C GLN A 537 5.39 -4.06 18.08
N LEU A 538 4.11 -3.90 17.72
CA LEU A 538 3.57 -2.66 17.19
C LEU A 538 3.65 -1.52 18.22
N TYR A 539 3.39 -1.81 19.50
CA TYR A 539 3.60 -0.84 20.58
C TYR A 539 5.07 -0.40 20.67
N THR A 540 5.99 -1.35 20.59
CA THR A 540 7.43 -1.06 20.60
C THR A 540 7.81 -0.12 19.45
N ARG A 541 7.29 -0.38 18.25
CA ARG A 541 7.51 0.49 17.08
C ARG A 541 6.89 1.87 17.27
N TYR A 542 5.66 1.95 17.79
CA TYR A 542 5.01 3.21 18.13
C TYR A 542 5.84 4.03 19.11
N GLN A 543 6.36 3.41 20.19
CA GLN A 543 7.21 4.09 21.14
C GLN A 543 8.49 4.65 20.50
N TYR A 544 9.03 3.97 19.51
CA TYR A 544 10.16 4.45 18.73
C TYR A 544 9.77 5.59 17.77
N GLN A 545 8.63 5.46 17.05
CA GLN A 545 8.15 6.48 16.11
C GLN A 545 7.84 7.81 16.82
N ARG A 546 7.23 7.78 17.99
CA ARG A 546 6.84 8.99 18.72
C ARG A 546 8.02 9.88 19.16
N THR A 547 9.22 9.34 19.23
CA THR A 547 10.45 10.09 19.52
C THR A 547 11.03 10.81 18.31
N ALA A 548 10.38 10.78 17.17
CA ALA A 548 10.78 11.60 16.03
C ALA A 548 10.56 13.08 16.33
N LEU A 549 11.42 13.94 15.84
CA LEU A 549 11.25 15.39 15.96
C LEU A 549 10.35 15.91 14.82
N ALA A 550 9.48 16.86 15.12
CA ALA A 550 8.56 17.44 14.13
C ALA A 550 9.31 17.98 12.89
N ARG A 551 10.53 18.51 13.06
CA ARG A 551 11.39 18.95 11.95
C ARG A 551 11.84 17.86 10.98
N GLN A 552 11.68 16.58 11.34
CA GLN A 552 11.95 15.46 10.41
C GLN A 552 10.83 15.32 9.36
N PHE A 553 9.67 15.88 9.66
CA PHE A 553 8.49 15.88 8.82
C PHE A 553 7.97 17.31 8.59
N PRO A 554 8.77 18.18 7.97
CA PRO A 554 8.46 19.61 7.88
C PRO A 554 7.18 19.90 7.09
N PHE A 555 6.85 19.10 6.08
CA PHE A 555 5.61 19.24 5.34
C PHE A 555 4.44 18.63 6.10
N MET A 556 4.56 17.38 6.51
CA MET A 556 3.47 16.62 7.13
C MET A 556 3.04 17.21 8.49
N MET A 557 4.00 17.57 9.34
CA MET A 557 3.71 18.20 10.62
C MET A 557 3.53 19.71 10.48
N GLY A 558 4.46 20.41 9.82
CA GLY A 558 4.44 21.87 9.73
C GLY A 558 3.20 22.45 9.02
N ASN A 559 2.56 21.73 8.12
CA ASN A 559 1.30 22.13 7.48
C ASN A 559 0.07 21.44 8.08
N ASN A 560 0.19 20.78 9.23
CA ASN A 560 -0.94 20.07 9.86
C ASN A 560 -1.58 19.00 8.96
N VAL A 561 -0.81 18.43 8.04
CA VAL A 561 -1.26 17.31 7.19
C VAL A 561 -1.61 16.11 8.06
N TRP A 562 -0.75 15.80 9.02
CA TRP A 562 -1.10 14.95 10.14
C TRP A 562 -1.75 15.82 11.21
N LYS A 563 -3.01 15.57 11.50
CA LYS A 563 -3.86 16.38 12.38
C LYS A 563 -3.21 16.57 13.76
N GLY A 564 -3.05 17.82 14.17
CA GLY A 564 -2.38 18.22 15.41
C GLY A 564 -0.87 18.50 15.24
N GLY A 565 -0.26 18.10 14.13
CA GLY A 565 1.16 18.34 13.85
C GLY A 565 1.53 19.81 13.76
N GLY A 566 0.63 20.65 13.21
CA GLY A 566 0.86 22.09 13.04
C GLY A 566 1.01 22.89 14.33
N ALA A 567 0.67 22.31 15.48
CA ALA A 567 0.86 22.92 16.78
C ALA A 567 2.24 22.66 17.38
N LEU A 568 3.01 21.73 16.81
CA LEU A 568 4.31 21.32 17.35
C LEU A 568 5.43 22.29 16.96
N HIS A 569 6.33 22.57 17.93
CA HIS A 569 7.57 23.24 17.60
C HIS A 569 8.51 22.27 16.83
N PRO A 570 9.31 22.72 15.87
CA PRO A 570 10.18 21.84 15.06
C PRO A 570 11.10 20.91 15.86
N ASN A 571 11.54 21.31 17.06
CA ASN A 571 12.40 20.52 17.92
C ASN A 571 11.64 19.66 18.94
N GLU A 572 10.31 19.68 18.95
CA GLU A 572 9.50 18.80 19.78
C GLU A 572 9.40 17.42 19.15
N GLU A 573 9.28 16.41 19.99
CA GLU A 573 8.91 15.07 19.57
C GLU A 573 7.47 15.08 19.03
N VAL A 574 7.21 14.33 17.97
CA VAL A 574 5.85 14.19 17.43
C VAL A 574 4.88 13.57 18.44
N GLY A 575 5.39 12.73 19.34
CA GLY A 575 4.72 12.34 20.56
C GLY A 575 3.29 11.88 20.38
N ASP A 576 2.40 12.50 21.12
CA ASP A 576 1.01 12.09 21.24
C ASP A 576 0.12 12.42 20.02
N VAL A 577 0.55 13.26 19.09
CA VAL A 577 -0.23 13.48 17.85
C VAL A 577 -0.30 12.20 17.00
N LEU A 578 0.66 11.28 17.16
CA LEU A 578 0.63 9.98 16.49
C LEU A 578 -0.44 9.03 17.04
N LYS A 579 -1.02 9.26 18.21
CA LYS A 579 -2.09 8.40 18.77
C LYS A 579 -3.33 8.34 17.88
N GLN A 580 -3.52 9.31 17.01
CA GLN A 580 -4.61 9.32 16.05
C GLN A 580 -4.41 8.31 14.89
N GLY A 581 -3.20 7.83 14.70
CA GLY A 581 -2.89 6.81 13.71
C GLY A 581 -3.33 5.41 14.14
N THR A 582 -3.34 4.47 13.20
CA THR A 582 -3.75 3.09 13.43
C THR A 582 -2.55 2.14 13.48
N LEU A 583 -2.69 1.04 14.21
CA LEU A 583 -1.75 -0.07 14.29
C LEU A 583 -2.43 -1.35 13.80
N GLY A 584 -1.85 -2.01 12.79
CA GLY A 584 -2.47 -3.11 12.11
C GLY A 584 -1.90 -4.48 12.53
N ILE A 585 -2.75 -5.36 13.10
CA ILE A 585 -2.46 -6.78 13.27
C ILE A 585 -2.86 -7.48 11.99
N GLY A 586 -1.88 -7.83 11.16
CA GLY A 586 -2.10 -8.41 9.84
C GLY A 586 -2.03 -9.93 9.82
N PHE A 587 -2.59 -10.52 8.76
CA PHE A 587 -2.48 -11.96 8.50
C PHE A 587 -2.53 -12.27 7.01
N ILE A 588 -1.94 -13.42 6.63
CA ILE A 588 -2.10 -14.01 5.29
C ILE A 588 -2.28 -15.51 5.38
N GLY A 589 -2.70 -16.12 4.26
CA GLY A 589 -2.74 -17.56 4.10
C GLY A 589 -3.92 -18.24 4.79
N GLY A 590 -5.06 -17.55 4.94
CA GLY A 590 -6.26 -18.13 5.54
C GLY A 590 -6.67 -19.44 4.87
N HIS A 591 -6.73 -19.46 3.54
CA HIS A 591 -6.98 -20.69 2.76
C HIS A 591 -5.96 -21.79 3.09
N ASN A 592 -4.66 -21.46 3.03
CA ASN A 592 -3.60 -22.44 3.24
C ASN A 592 -3.56 -22.97 4.68
N ALA A 593 -3.94 -22.15 5.67
CA ALA A 593 -4.11 -22.58 7.05
C ALA A 593 -5.25 -23.63 7.18
N MET A 594 -6.36 -23.39 6.50
CA MET A 594 -7.48 -24.34 6.49
C MET A 594 -7.13 -25.63 5.75
N MET A 595 -6.38 -25.54 4.66
CA MET A 595 -5.81 -26.70 4.00
C MET A 595 -4.92 -27.54 4.95
N ALA A 596 -4.10 -26.89 5.78
CA ALA A 596 -3.25 -27.57 6.75
C ALA A 596 -4.03 -28.28 7.87
N LEU A 597 -5.19 -27.74 8.28
CA LEU A 597 -6.03 -28.33 9.34
C LEU A 597 -7.02 -29.37 8.81
N TYR A 598 -7.68 -29.09 7.70
CA TYR A 598 -8.84 -29.84 7.22
C TYR A 598 -8.61 -30.56 5.89
N GLY A 599 -7.47 -30.34 5.22
CA GLY A 599 -7.26 -30.80 3.85
C GLY A 599 -8.19 -30.14 2.82
N GLN A 600 -8.96 -29.14 3.21
CA GLN A 600 -9.91 -28.42 2.38
C GLN A 600 -9.93 -26.94 2.73
N GLY A 601 -10.05 -26.08 1.70
CA GLY A 601 -10.16 -24.64 1.87
C GLY A 601 -11.54 -24.18 2.37
N HIS A 602 -11.57 -22.96 2.89
CA HIS A 602 -12.81 -22.35 3.44
C HIS A 602 -13.82 -21.92 2.37
N GLY A 603 -13.46 -21.94 1.07
CA GLY A 603 -14.39 -21.65 -0.03
C GLY A 603 -15.56 -22.62 -0.08
N HIS A 604 -15.34 -23.90 0.16
CA HIS A 604 -16.34 -24.97 0.09
C HIS A 604 -16.59 -25.68 1.43
N ASN A 605 -15.63 -25.68 2.35
CA ASN A 605 -15.79 -26.36 3.64
C ASN A 605 -16.28 -25.39 4.72
N GLN A 606 -17.50 -25.65 5.26
CA GLN A 606 -18.09 -24.79 6.28
C GLN A 606 -17.35 -24.86 7.63
N GLN A 607 -16.78 -26.00 8.02
CA GLN A 607 -16.00 -26.12 9.25
C GLN A 607 -14.70 -25.31 9.15
N ALA A 608 -14.01 -25.41 8.00
CA ALA A 608 -12.85 -24.61 7.71
C ALA A 608 -13.21 -23.10 7.73
N TRP A 609 -14.33 -22.73 7.11
CA TRP A 609 -14.80 -21.35 7.11
C TRP A 609 -15.05 -20.83 8.54
N ASN A 610 -15.76 -21.61 9.36
CA ASN A 610 -16.04 -21.25 10.76
C ASN A 610 -14.74 -21.09 11.56
N THR A 611 -13.77 -21.97 11.36
CA THR A 611 -12.49 -21.90 12.06
C THR A 611 -11.66 -20.69 11.66
N LEU A 612 -11.64 -20.34 10.37
CA LEU A 612 -10.97 -19.11 9.92
C LEU A 612 -11.67 -17.87 10.49
N TYR A 613 -13.00 -17.86 10.53
CA TYR A 613 -13.77 -16.77 11.12
C TYR A 613 -13.44 -16.60 12.61
N GLU A 614 -13.48 -17.69 13.40
CA GLU A 614 -13.09 -17.69 14.80
C GLU A 614 -11.66 -17.23 15.03
N ALA A 615 -10.71 -17.61 14.14
CA ALA A 615 -9.31 -17.17 14.24
C ALA A 615 -9.18 -15.65 14.09
N ILE A 616 -9.93 -15.06 13.16
CA ILE A 616 -9.91 -13.60 12.97
C ILE A 616 -10.66 -12.88 14.11
N GLU A 617 -11.71 -13.50 14.68
CA GLU A 617 -12.34 -12.99 15.89
C GLU A 617 -11.37 -12.97 17.09
N GLU A 618 -10.53 -14.01 17.26
CA GLU A 618 -9.49 -14.02 18.29
C GLU A 618 -8.50 -12.85 18.11
N MET A 619 -8.10 -12.57 16.87
CA MET A 619 -7.26 -11.39 16.57
C MET A 619 -7.95 -10.09 16.95
N ASN A 620 -9.27 -9.96 16.70
CA ASN A 620 -10.03 -8.76 17.08
C ASN A 620 -10.15 -8.62 18.60
N LYS A 621 -10.34 -9.70 19.36
CA LYS A 621 -10.34 -9.67 20.83
C LYS A 621 -9.02 -9.08 21.34
N VAL A 622 -7.90 -9.55 20.81
CA VAL A 622 -6.58 -9.01 21.17
C VAL A 622 -6.47 -7.53 20.80
N ALA A 623 -6.92 -7.14 19.61
CA ALA A 623 -6.88 -5.75 19.19
C ALA A 623 -7.69 -4.86 20.15
N GLU A 624 -8.89 -5.28 20.57
CA GLU A 624 -9.73 -4.54 21.53
C GLU A 624 -9.11 -4.48 22.93
N ASP A 625 -8.45 -5.53 23.38
CA ASP A 625 -7.77 -5.54 24.68
C ASP A 625 -6.55 -4.61 24.67
N TYR A 626 -5.81 -4.58 23.59
CA TYR A 626 -4.66 -3.69 23.43
C TYR A 626 -5.06 -2.23 23.21
N LYS A 627 -6.21 -1.96 22.61
CA LYS A 627 -6.82 -0.62 22.61
C LYS A 627 -7.03 -0.12 24.03
N LYS A 628 -7.63 -0.94 24.90
CA LYS A 628 -7.86 -0.61 26.32
C LYS A 628 -6.54 -0.46 27.07
N LYS A 629 -5.57 -1.34 26.81
CA LYS A 629 -4.28 -1.39 27.49
C LYS A 629 -3.43 -0.17 27.22
N TYR A 630 -3.34 0.26 25.97
CA TYR A 630 -2.40 1.32 25.55
C TYR A 630 -3.08 2.61 25.08
N GLY A 631 -4.41 2.64 24.90
CA GLY A 631 -5.13 3.80 24.38
C GLY A 631 -4.79 4.12 22.93
N LEU A 632 -4.45 3.12 22.12
CA LEU A 632 -4.07 3.27 20.72
C LEU A 632 -5.07 2.58 19.78
N ASN A 633 -5.15 3.03 18.54
CA ASN A 633 -6.09 2.50 17.55
C ASN A 633 -5.58 1.20 16.91
N TYR A 634 -5.64 0.08 17.64
CA TYR A 634 -5.37 -1.24 17.07
C TYR A 634 -6.51 -1.73 16.19
N SER A 635 -6.20 -2.46 15.16
CA SER A 635 -7.21 -3.09 14.30
C SER A 635 -6.63 -4.30 13.56
N VAL A 636 -7.50 -5.21 13.13
CA VAL A 636 -7.09 -6.34 12.30
C VAL A 636 -7.08 -5.91 10.84
N LEU A 637 -6.02 -6.29 10.12
CA LEU A 637 -5.78 -5.94 8.71
C LEU A 637 -5.70 -7.22 7.86
N ALA A 638 -6.53 -7.29 6.84
CA ALA A 638 -6.36 -8.27 5.76
C ALA A 638 -5.15 -7.83 4.91
N THR A 639 -3.97 -8.32 5.23
CA THR A 639 -2.70 -7.81 4.70
C THR A 639 -2.63 -7.86 3.17
N PRO A 640 -2.20 -6.78 2.51
CA PRO A 640 -1.79 -6.82 1.10
C PRO A 640 -0.45 -7.58 1.01
N ALA A 641 -0.51 -8.88 0.76
CA ALA A 641 0.66 -9.75 0.76
C ALA A 641 1.36 -9.71 -0.60
N GLU A 642 2.17 -8.71 -0.84
CA GLU A 642 2.97 -8.56 -2.04
C GLU A 642 4.11 -9.60 -2.07
N GLY A 643 5.37 -9.22 -1.83
CA GLY A 643 6.49 -10.17 -1.73
C GLY A 643 6.39 -11.15 -0.55
N LEU A 644 5.62 -10.79 0.48
CA LEU A 644 5.42 -11.57 1.68
C LEU A 644 4.83 -12.96 1.42
N SER A 645 3.88 -13.08 0.48
CA SER A 645 3.25 -14.37 0.16
C SER A 645 4.26 -15.43 -0.25
N GLY A 646 5.22 -15.06 -1.11
CA GLY A 646 6.30 -15.96 -1.53
C GLY A 646 7.38 -16.13 -0.46
N ARG A 647 7.65 -15.12 0.35
CA ARG A 647 8.63 -15.21 1.44
C ARG A 647 8.24 -16.29 2.46
N PHE A 648 7.03 -16.23 2.98
CA PHE A 648 6.56 -17.22 3.96
C PHE A 648 6.52 -18.63 3.38
N THR A 649 5.99 -18.79 2.17
CA THR A 649 5.92 -20.09 1.50
C THR A 649 7.29 -20.76 1.39
N ARG A 650 8.31 -20.00 0.93
CA ARG A 650 9.69 -20.55 0.83
C ARG A 650 10.27 -20.92 2.18
N MET A 651 10.03 -20.12 3.22
CA MET A 651 10.53 -20.40 4.56
C MET A 651 9.89 -21.65 5.15
N ASP A 652 8.60 -21.83 4.91
CA ASP A 652 7.86 -23.00 5.38
C ASP A 652 8.22 -24.27 4.60
N LYS A 653 8.45 -24.17 3.28
CA LYS A 653 9.02 -25.27 2.50
C LYS A 653 10.37 -25.73 3.06
N ARG A 654 11.24 -24.80 3.45
CA ARG A 654 12.55 -25.14 4.06
C ARG A 654 12.41 -25.80 5.42
N LYS A 655 11.45 -25.33 6.25
CA LYS A 655 11.26 -25.81 7.63
C LYS A 655 10.51 -27.14 7.69
N TYR A 656 9.50 -27.33 6.88
CA TYR A 656 8.56 -28.46 6.98
C TYR A 656 8.58 -29.42 5.80
N GLY A 657 9.29 -29.10 4.73
CA GLY A 657 9.15 -29.76 3.43
C GLY A 657 7.93 -29.27 2.67
N ILE A 658 7.68 -29.90 1.51
CA ILE A 658 6.50 -29.62 0.71
C ILE A 658 5.30 -30.34 1.30
N ILE A 659 4.23 -29.63 1.56
CA ILE A 659 2.95 -30.13 2.04
C ILE A 659 1.93 -29.80 0.95
N GLU A 660 1.37 -30.85 0.32
CA GLU A 660 0.43 -30.74 -0.78
C GLU A 660 -0.80 -29.92 -0.39
N GLY A 661 -1.21 -29.00 -1.27
CA GLY A 661 -2.33 -28.06 -1.05
C GLY A 661 -2.05 -26.94 -0.06
N VAL A 662 -0.96 -27.02 0.72
CA VAL A 662 -0.62 -26.02 1.74
C VAL A 662 0.46 -25.07 1.25
N ASN A 663 1.68 -25.59 1.02
CA ASN A 663 2.85 -24.79 0.63
C ASN A 663 3.53 -25.27 -0.65
N ASP A 664 2.90 -26.12 -1.43
CA ASP A 664 3.39 -26.68 -2.69
C ASP A 664 3.54 -25.62 -3.79
N ARG A 665 2.80 -24.53 -3.73
CA ARG A 665 2.91 -23.38 -4.66
C ARG A 665 3.99 -22.39 -4.23
N ASP A 666 4.25 -21.38 -5.05
CA ASP A 666 5.25 -20.34 -4.76
C ASP A 666 4.69 -19.16 -3.94
N TYR A 667 3.42 -19.22 -3.56
CA TYR A 667 2.75 -18.18 -2.79
C TYR A 667 1.72 -18.77 -1.83
N TYR A 668 1.45 -18.04 -0.74
CA TYR A 668 0.25 -18.20 0.08
C TYR A 668 -0.86 -17.28 -0.40
N VAL A 669 -2.10 -17.75 -0.33
CA VAL A 669 -3.29 -16.95 -0.68
C VAL A 669 -3.39 -15.74 0.26
N ASN A 670 -3.76 -14.60 -0.29
CA ASN A 670 -3.86 -13.37 0.50
C ASN A 670 -4.97 -13.47 1.55
N SER A 671 -4.65 -13.00 2.75
CA SER A 671 -5.60 -12.79 3.86
C SER A 671 -6.68 -13.88 4.00
N PHE A 672 -7.95 -13.49 3.91
CA PHE A 672 -9.13 -14.37 3.98
C PHE A 672 -9.67 -14.78 2.60
N HIS A 673 -9.00 -14.43 1.52
CA HIS A 673 -9.54 -14.72 0.19
C HIS A 673 -9.70 -16.21 -0.05
N VAL A 674 -10.77 -16.55 -0.77
CA VAL A 674 -10.92 -17.87 -1.37
C VAL A 674 -9.77 -18.12 -2.33
N ASP A 675 -9.32 -19.36 -2.47
CA ASP A 675 -8.20 -19.71 -3.34
C ASP A 675 -8.44 -19.24 -4.77
N VAL A 676 -7.43 -18.64 -5.36
CA VAL A 676 -7.48 -18.09 -6.73
C VAL A 676 -7.71 -19.19 -7.79
N LYS A 677 -7.44 -20.46 -7.48
CA LYS A 677 -7.72 -21.62 -8.34
C LYS A 677 -9.11 -22.21 -8.16
N GLU A 678 -9.84 -21.79 -7.15
CA GLU A 678 -11.08 -22.45 -6.77
C GLU A 678 -12.21 -22.07 -7.75
N PRO A 679 -12.86 -23.02 -8.42
CA PRO A 679 -13.97 -22.74 -9.34
C PRO A 679 -15.22 -22.41 -8.53
N ILE A 680 -15.39 -21.16 -8.17
CA ILE A 680 -16.48 -20.63 -7.38
C ILE A 680 -17.23 -19.56 -8.17
N THR A 681 -18.56 -19.48 -8.04
CA THR A 681 -19.32 -18.41 -8.66
C THR A 681 -19.03 -17.06 -7.99
N ILE A 682 -19.22 -15.97 -8.75
CA ILE A 682 -19.04 -14.59 -8.22
C ILE A 682 -19.86 -14.38 -6.94
N VAL A 683 -21.14 -14.77 -6.99
CA VAL A 683 -22.07 -14.58 -5.87
C VAL A 683 -21.62 -15.37 -4.64
N GLU A 684 -21.22 -16.60 -4.83
CA GLU A 684 -20.79 -17.46 -3.73
C GLU A 684 -19.46 -16.97 -3.12
N LYS A 685 -18.50 -16.58 -3.96
CA LYS A 685 -17.26 -15.98 -3.49
C LYS A 685 -17.53 -14.72 -2.65
N ILE A 686 -18.35 -13.81 -3.13
CA ILE A 686 -18.71 -12.59 -2.39
C ILE A 686 -19.36 -12.95 -1.05
N LYS A 687 -20.31 -13.88 -1.02
CA LYS A 687 -20.96 -14.37 0.20
C LYS A 687 -19.98 -14.98 1.21
N ARG A 688 -18.98 -15.73 0.73
CA ARG A 688 -17.97 -16.35 1.59
C ARG A 688 -17.00 -15.33 2.19
N GLU A 689 -16.66 -14.28 1.43
CA GLU A 689 -15.68 -13.26 1.86
C GLU A 689 -16.31 -12.11 2.65
N ALA A 690 -17.55 -11.74 2.39
CA ALA A 690 -18.21 -10.58 2.97
C ALA A 690 -18.19 -10.52 4.52
N PRO A 691 -18.46 -11.60 5.26
CA PRO A 691 -18.47 -11.54 6.73
C PRO A 691 -17.11 -11.17 7.34
N PHE A 692 -16.00 -11.47 6.65
CA PHE A 692 -14.65 -11.12 7.11
C PHE A 692 -14.37 -9.62 7.07
N HIS A 693 -15.10 -8.86 6.24
CA HIS A 693 -14.95 -7.40 6.16
C HIS A 693 -15.27 -6.70 7.47
N ALA A 694 -16.30 -7.17 8.19
CA ALA A 694 -16.65 -6.63 9.50
C ALA A 694 -15.57 -6.86 10.56
N LEU A 695 -14.76 -7.93 10.41
CA LEU A 695 -13.69 -8.29 11.32
C LEU A 695 -12.35 -7.64 10.99
N THR A 696 -12.16 -7.16 9.77
CA THR A 696 -10.88 -6.62 9.30
C THR A 696 -10.94 -5.10 9.10
N ARG A 697 -11.23 -4.39 10.20
CA ARG A 697 -11.45 -2.94 10.20
C ARG A 697 -10.19 -2.10 9.93
N GLY A 698 -9.01 -2.70 9.98
CA GLY A 698 -7.75 -2.06 9.54
C GLY A 698 -7.59 -1.97 8.04
N GLY A 699 -8.38 -2.75 7.31
CA GLY A 699 -8.41 -2.77 5.85
C GLY A 699 -8.74 -4.13 5.29
N HIS A 700 -9.50 -4.13 4.21
CA HIS A 700 -9.96 -5.31 3.49
C HIS A 700 -10.34 -4.96 2.05
N ILE A 701 -10.43 -5.95 1.21
CA ILE A 701 -10.97 -5.84 -0.15
C ILE A 701 -11.41 -7.23 -0.62
N THR A 702 -12.46 -7.29 -1.43
CA THR A 702 -12.83 -8.48 -2.20
C THR A 702 -12.57 -8.24 -3.67
N TYR A 703 -11.91 -9.18 -4.33
CA TYR A 703 -11.64 -9.16 -5.76
C TYR A 703 -12.56 -10.12 -6.51
N VAL A 704 -13.19 -9.62 -7.57
CA VAL A 704 -13.88 -10.44 -8.56
C VAL A 704 -13.06 -10.46 -9.85
N GLU A 705 -12.71 -11.64 -10.31
CA GLU A 705 -11.91 -11.83 -11.53
C GLU A 705 -12.84 -12.17 -12.70
N LEU A 706 -12.84 -11.32 -13.73
CA LEU A 706 -13.60 -11.51 -14.95
C LEU A 706 -12.69 -11.85 -16.14
N ASP A 707 -13.29 -12.37 -17.21
CA ASP A 707 -12.61 -12.44 -18.49
C ASP A 707 -12.58 -11.08 -19.21
N GLY A 708 -11.90 -10.98 -20.33
CA GLY A 708 -11.72 -9.71 -21.04
C GLY A 708 -12.94 -9.13 -21.74
N GLU A 709 -14.08 -9.82 -21.74
CA GLU A 709 -15.33 -9.35 -22.34
C GLU A 709 -16.07 -8.32 -21.46
N ALA A 710 -15.56 -8.04 -20.26
CA ALA A 710 -16.12 -7.03 -19.34
C ALA A 710 -16.30 -5.66 -20.00
N GLN A 711 -15.41 -5.27 -20.91
CA GLN A 711 -15.50 -4.00 -21.64
C GLN A 711 -16.78 -3.85 -22.45
N LYS A 712 -17.39 -4.96 -22.89
CA LYS A 712 -18.62 -4.98 -23.67
C LYS A 712 -19.87 -5.16 -22.82
N ASN A 713 -19.73 -5.44 -21.51
CA ASN A 713 -20.85 -5.79 -20.65
C ASN A 713 -20.87 -4.98 -19.34
N VAL A 714 -21.11 -3.67 -19.48
CA VAL A 714 -21.24 -2.75 -18.34
C VAL A 714 -22.37 -3.18 -17.41
N LYS A 715 -23.44 -3.77 -17.95
CA LYS A 715 -24.56 -4.28 -17.16
C LYS A 715 -24.14 -5.38 -16.18
N ALA A 716 -23.19 -6.23 -16.57
CA ALA A 716 -22.64 -7.26 -15.68
C ALA A 716 -21.86 -6.61 -14.51
N ILE A 717 -21.07 -5.57 -14.80
CA ILE A 717 -20.37 -4.83 -13.75
C ILE A 717 -21.35 -4.26 -12.71
N ALA A 718 -22.42 -3.60 -13.17
CA ALA A 718 -23.44 -3.06 -12.28
C ALA A 718 -24.13 -4.15 -11.43
N LYS A 719 -24.36 -5.34 -12.00
CA LYS A 719 -24.91 -6.50 -11.27
C LYS A 719 -23.96 -6.99 -10.18
N ILE A 720 -22.65 -7.06 -10.48
CA ILE A 720 -21.65 -7.49 -9.51
C ILE A 720 -21.58 -6.49 -8.36
N VAL A 721 -21.56 -5.18 -8.65
CA VAL A 721 -21.56 -4.14 -7.62
C VAL A 721 -22.81 -4.22 -6.76
N LYS A 722 -23.99 -4.52 -7.36
CA LYS A 722 -25.21 -4.78 -6.58
C LYS A 722 -25.06 -5.97 -5.63
N VAL A 723 -24.51 -7.08 -6.08
CA VAL A 723 -24.26 -8.23 -5.21
C VAL A 723 -23.30 -7.87 -4.06
N MET A 724 -22.25 -7.09 -4.35
CA MET A 724 -21.35 -6.60 -3.30
C MET A 724 -22.08 -5.72 -2.27
N HIS A 725 -22.97 -4.85 -2.73
CA HIS A 725 -23.83 -4.02 -1.87
C HIS A 725 -24.75 -4.86 -0.99
N ASP A 726 -25.49 -5.81 -1.59
CA ASP A 726 -26.47 -6.64 -0.89
C ASP A 726 -25.82 -7.55 0.15
N GLU A 727 -24.63 -8.09 -0.14
CA GLU A 727 -23.88 -8.97 0.75
C GLU A 727 -23.00 -8.20 1.76
N GLN A 728 -23.11 -6.86 1.82
CA GLN A 728 -22.40 -6.02 2.80
C GLN A 728 -20.86 -6.04 2.66
N ILE A 729 -20.35 -6.10 1.44
CA ILE A 729 -18.93 -5.88 1.17
C ILE A 729 -18.57 -4.44 1.59
N GLY A 730 -17.50 -4.26 2.32
CA GLY A 730 -17.02 -2.93 2.68
C GLY A 730 -16.28 -2.22 1.55
N TYR A 731 -15.49 -2.99 0.80
CA TYR A 731 -14.70 -2.50 -0.33
C TYR A 731 -14.45 -3.62 -1.31
N GLY A 732 -14.74 -3.38 -2.58
CA GLY A 732 -14.63 -4.37 -3.64
C GLY A 732 -13.95 -3.83 -4.90
N SER A 733 -13.34 -4.73 -5.65
CA SER A 733 -12.69 -4.46 -6.92
C SER A 733 -13.08 -5.50 -7.95
N ILE A 734 -13.24 -5.06 -9.17
CA ILE A 734 -13.51 -5.93 -10.32
C ILE A 734 -12.29 -5.89 -11.23
N ASN A 735 -11.64 -7.03 -11.39
CA ASN A 735 -10.45 -7.17 -12.20
C ASN A 735 -10.76 -7.89 -13.50
N HIS A 736 -10.15 -7.43 -14.56
CA HIS A 736 -10.16 -8.09 -15.86
C HIS A 736 -8.92 -7.64 -16.64
N PRO A 737 -8.46 -8.42 -17.63
CA PRO A 737 -7.35 -7.99 -18.48
C PRO A 737 -7.73 -6.78 -19.34
N VAL A 738 -6.86 -5.76 -19.35
CA VAL A 738 -6.94 -4.63 -20.29
C VAL A 738 -5.58 -4.41 -20.92
N ASP A 739 -5.35 -5.08 -22.06
CA ASP A 739 -4.08 -4.96 -22.77
C ASP A 739 -4.19 -3.91 -23.86
N THR A 740 -3.08 -3.22 -24.12
CA THR A 740 -2.99 -2.22 -25.20
C THR A 740 -1.79 -2.57 -26.08
N CYS A 741 -2.04 -2.65 -27.38
CA CYS A 741 -0.96 -2.74 -28.36
C CYS A 741 -0.35 -1.36 -28.60
N HIS A 742 0.94 -1.19 -28.34
CA HIS A 742 1.62 0.09 -28.55
C HIS A 742 1.70 0.49 -30.02
N ASP A 743 1.69 -0.48 -30.93
CA ASP A 743 1.89 -0.19 -32.36
C ASP A 743 0.61 0.24 -33.08
N CYS A 744 -0.55 -0.35 -32.73
CA CYS A 744 -1.81 -0.02 -33.40
C CYS A 744 -2.92 0.53 -32.48
N GLY A 745 -2.68 0.58 -31.17
CA GLY A 745 -3.67 1.08 -30.20
C GLY A 745 -4.83 0.11 -29.90
N TYR A 746 -4.80 -1.14 -30.40
CA TYR A 746 -5.84 -2.12 -30.07
C TYR A 746 -5.89 -2.37 -28.56
N LYS A 747 -7.11 -2.34 -27.98
CA LYS A 747 -7.38 -2.63 -26.57
C LYS A 747 -8.24 -3.87 -26.43
N GLY A 748 -7.85 -4.76 -25.51
CA GLY A 748 -8.59 -6.00 -25.25
C GLY A 748 -7.73 -7.01 -24.51
N VAL A 749 -8.09 -8.28 -24.60
CA VAL A 749 -7.25 -9.37 -24.10
C VAL A 749 -6.28 -9.81 -25.19
N ILE A 750 -4.99 -9.68 -24.90
CA ILE A 750 -3.93 -10.05 -25.86
C ILE A 750 -3.06 -11.13 -25.21
N TYR A 751 -3.11 -12.36 -25.70
CA TYR A 751 -2.34 -13.47 -25.12
C TYR A 751 -0.85 -13.41 -25.47
N SER A 752 -0.51 -13.51 -26.75
CA SER A 752 0.87 -13.49 -27.24
C SER A 752 1.15 -12.35 -28.19
N ARG A 753 0.29 -12.16 -29.17
CA ARG A 753 0.42 -11.15 -30.24
C ARG A 753 -0.89 -10.40 -30.45
N CYS A 754 -0.79 -9.16 -30.89
CA CYS A 754 -1.93 -8.33 -31.20
C CYS A 754 -2.79 -8.97 -32.31
N PRO A 755 -4.10 -9.13 -32.09
CA PRO A 755 -4.97 -9.74 -33.10
C PRO A 755 -5.20 -8.87 -34.34
N VAL A 756 -4.82 -7.58 -34.27
CA VAL A 756 -5.00 -6.62 -35.38
C VAL A 756 -3.72 -6.47 -36.22
N CYS A 757 -2.57 -6.22 -35.58
CA CYS A 757 -1.31 -5.94 -36.30
C CYS A 757 -0.21 -6.99 -36.08
N ASN A 758 -0.50 -8.06 -35.34
CA ASN A 758 0.42 -9.15 -35.03
C ASN A 758 1.69 -8.74 -34.26
N SER A 759 1.71 -7.56 -33.67
CA SER A 759 2.82 -7.06 -32.86
C SER A 759 2.93 -7.80 -31.51
N GLU A 760 4.16 -7.91 -31.00
CA GLU A 760 4.48 -8.36 -29.64
C GLU A 760 4.66 -7.20 -28.65
N ASN A 761 4.65 -5.96 -29.14
CA ASN A 761 4.81 -4.76 -28.34
C ASN A 761 3.50 -4.42 -27.61
N ILE A 762 3.26 -5.10 -26.49
CA ILE A 762 1.98 -5.10 -25.77
C ILE A 762 2.19 -4.68 -24.33
N LEU A 763 1.50 -3.62 -23.93
CA LEU A 763 1.29 -3.25 -22.54
C LEU A 763 0.22 -4.16 -21.93
N ARG A 764 0.61 -5.06 -21.03
CA ARG A 764 -0.31 -5.99 -20.38
C ARG A 764 -0.73 -5.45 -19.01
N MET A 765 -1.83 -4.73 -18.97
CA MET A 765 -2.36 -4.21 -17.72
C MET A 765 -3.05 -5.34 -16.94
N ARG A 766 -2.50 -5.65 -15.79
CA ARG A 766 -2.98 -6.67 -14.86
C ARG A 766 -2.96 -6.12 -13.45
N ARG A 767 -3.88 -6.62 -12.64
CA ARG A 767 -3.93 -6.27 -11.22
C ARG A 767 -3.88 -7.53 -10.36
N ILE A 768 -2.94 -7.55 -9.45
CA ILE A 768 -2.79 -8.59 -8.43
C ILE A 768 -2.50 -7.95 -7.09
N THR A 769 -3.37 -8.14 -6.12
CA THR A 769 -3.25 -7.57 -4.78
C THR A 769 -3.00 -6.05 -4.84
N GLY A 770 -1.86 -5.55 -4.37
CA GLY A 770 -1.44 -4.16 -4.49
C GLY A 770 -0.71 -3.81 -5.79
N TYR A 771 -0.37 -4.82 -6.60
CA TYR A 771 0.34 -4.60 -7.86
C TYR A 771 -0.66 -4.26 -8.99
N LEU A 772 -0.47 -3.11 -9.59
CA LEU A 772 -1.11 -2.72 -10.83
C LEU A 772 -0.02 -2.13 -11.72
N THR A 773 0.27 -2.79 -12.83
CA THR A 773 1.30 -2.34 -13.77
C THR A 773 1.09 -2.97 -15.13
N GLY A 774 1.54 -2.26 -16.16
CA GLY A 774 1.62 -2.77 -17.52
C GLY A 774 2.87 -3.60 -17.81
N ASP A 775 3.83 -3.66 -16.88
CA ASP A 775 5.06 -4.46 -17.00
C ASP A 775 5.10 -5.58 -15.96
N LEU A 776 4.75 -6.78 -16.40
CA LEU A 776 4.80 -7.99 -15.56
C LEU A 776 6.23 -8.39 -15.17
N SER A 777 7.25 -7.87 -15.85
CA SER A 777 8.64 -8.14 -15.50
C SER A 777 9.05 -7.51 -14.17
N SER A 778 8.35 -6.46 -13.74
CA SER A 778 8.52 -5.80 -12.44
C SER A 778 7.88 -6.57 -11.27
N TRP A 779 7.09 -7.62 -11.56
CA TRP A 779 6.47 -8.44 -10.53
C TRP A 779 7.43 -9.51 -10.00
N ASN A 780 7.38 -9.78 -8.71
CA ASN A 780 8.12 -10.90 -8.14
C ASN A 780 7.54 -12.26 -8.60
N SER A 781 8.35 -13.32 -8.47
CA SER A 781 7.98 -14.67 -8.95
C SER A 781 6.68 -15.20 -8.35
N ALA A 782 6.42 -14.92 -7.07
CA ALA A 782 5.22 -15.37 -6.38
C ALA A 782 3.95 -14.73 -6.97
N LYS A 783 4.01 -13.43 -7.32
CA LYS A 783 2.86 -12.75 -7.93
C LYS A 783 2.62 -13.14 -9.38
N ARG A 784 3.67 -13.44 -10.13
CA ARG A 784 3.53 -14.03 -11.47
C ARG A 784 2.89 -15.42 -11.40
N ALA A 785 3.27 -16.25 -10.42
CA ALA A 785 2.65 -17.56 -10.20
C ALA A 785 1.17 -17.44 -9.82
N GLU A 786 0.83 -16.51 -8.93
CA GLU A 786 -0.55 -16.25 -8.52
C GLU A 786 -1.42 -15.78 -9.70
N GLU A 787 -0.90 -14.88 -10.54
CA GLU A 787 -1.63 -14.43 -11.75
C GLU A 787 -1.88 -15.56 -12.73
N HIS A 788 -0.88 -16.41 -12.95
CA HIS A 788 -1.00 -17.56 -13.83
C HIS A 788 -2.05 -18.57 -13.32
N ASP A 789 -2.15 -18.71 -12.00
CA ASP A 789 -3.03 -19.69 -11.34
C ASP A 789 -4.49 -19.23 -11.26
N ARG A 790 -4.78 -17.94 -11.44
CA ARG A 790 -6.12 -17.39 -11.28
C ARG A 790 -7.13 -17.97 -12.25
N VAL A 791 -8.22 -18.49 -11.71
CA VAL A 791 -9.41 -18.83 -12.47
C VAL A 791 -10.36 -17.64 -12.53
N LYS A 792 -11.16 -17.60 -13.59
CA LYS A 792 -12.18 -16.58 -13.77
C LYS A 792 -13.46 -17.02 -13.07
N HIS A 793 -14.13 -16.08 -12.45
CA HIS A 793 -15.40 -16.33 -11.80
C HIS A 793 -16.54 -16.23 -12.80
N ALA A 794 -17.41 -17.22 -12.82
CA ALA A 794 -18.57 -17.29 -13.70
C ALA A 794 -19.86 -16.77 -13.02
#